data_249990d4ee4a5e1e6c714925c8564eb2
#
_entry.id   249990d4ee4a5e1e6c714925c8564eb2
#
_cell.length_a   1.000
_cell.length_b   1.000
_cell.length_c   1.000
_cell.angle_alpha   90.00
_cell.angle_beta   90.00
_cell.angle_gamma   90.00
#
_symmetry.space_group_name_H-M   'P 1'
#
loop_
_entity.id
_entity.type
_entity.pdbx_description
1 polymer ?
#
loop_
_entity_poly.entity_id
_entity_poly.type
_entity_poly.pdbx_seq_one_letter_code
_entity_poly.pdbx_strand_id
1 'polypeptide(L)'
;MTKTRRFLAIPVCFAIFRAGIGCLLALAARPFPGQLAAQTIRVDAASSHVANAFSPPYALGSTVDRIPSNATDPFFAPDSVRQILSAGWGAISYRQNTELFVQAWHWNPRGAWSDPVGKGYFTGDANPAEMIRHSYGYSLPHRGFTRNQGSEDDGYSRLTDGDPASYWKSNPYLTHLFTQEDDARHPQWIVIDLGSAQSVNAIRIAWAEPYAKLYRVEYWVGAGDAMDEQGSGNWKLFSSGNVTGGSGGDTTLRLTEQAMQVRYIRILMTQSSNPCDTHGSADPRNCVGYAIKELYLGTLDEKKNFKDLLVHSPDQKQSATFCSSVDPWHEPSDLYVAPDRMESGDQPGFDLFYTSGITRGLPALLPVAMLYGIPEDSVAQIAYIKKRGYPIAAIEMGEEPDGQYMVPEDYASLYLQWASALHALDPSLKLGGPVFEGVDEDIKTWRNEQGEDSWFGRFLGYLKSHGRLTDLSFMSFEHYPYDGCETPWENLYKEPQLIAHIMQVWRDDGLPAGVPMYNTETNAHGGEAAVDVFGALWLADSFAGFLTAGGKGVFYYHDLPYSPAHSNCSNSWGTYHMFMVDKDYKIRSKTSQYFGAQLITQEWVEPSDAEHRLFRAASDVKDSAGHVLVTAYAVLRPDGQWSLLVINKDHENAHPVHIQFDDLDARPASAFAGQVIMVTFGKNQYRWHPNRKQGYADPAGPAARSAIAATADTVFTLPPASLTVLRGKVAPVAAAK
;
A
#
# COMPACT_ATOMS: atom_id res chain seq x y z
N MET A 1 12.14 4.19 -9.45
CA MET A 1 13.36 4.11 -10.28
C MET A 1 13.22 3.04 -11.35
N THR A 2 13.24 3.43 -12.59
CA THR A 2 13.05 2.56 -13.74
C THR A 2 14.33 1.77 -14.03
N LYS A 3 14.37 0.48 -13.71
CA LYS A 3 15.39 -0.44 -14.21
C LYS A 3 14.89 -1.11 -15.49
N THR A 4 15.49 -0.74 -16.59
CA THR A 4 15.30 -1.35 -17.92
C THR A 4 15.97 -2.72 -17.93
N ARG A 5 15.24 -3.82 -17.89
CA ARG A 5 15.74 -5.17 -18.16
C ARG A 5 15.99 -5.31 -19.67
N ARG A 6 17.24 -5.48 -20.06
CA ARG A 6 17.63 -5.85 -21.43
C ARG A 6 17.35 -7.35 -21.64
N PHE A 7 16.38 -7.66 -22.48
CA PHE A 7 16.24 -9.01 -23.04
C PHE A 7 17.29 -9.24 -24.12
N LEU A 8 18.03 -10.32 -23.99
CA LEU A 8 18.92 -10.84 -25.07
C LEU A 8 18.05 -11.44 -26.16
N ALA A 9 18.11 -10.86 -27.35
CA ALA A 9 17.53 -11.42 -28.56
C ALA A 9 18.45 -12.49 -29.16
N ILE A 10 17.97 -13.69 -29.32
CA ILE A 10 18.61 -14.76 -30.11
C ILE A 10 18.11 -14.64 -31.56
N PRO A 11 18.99 -14.55 -32.55
CA PRO A 11 18.56 -14.49 -33.92
C PRO A 11 18.21 -15.88 -34.47
N VAL A 12 16.99 -16.06 -34.93
CA VAL A 12 16.60 -17.23 -35.72
C VAL A 12 16.76 -16.90 -37.21
N CYS A 13 17.59 -17.71 -37.88
CA CYS A 13 17.82 -17.65 -39.34
C CYS A 13 16.58 -18.06 -40.12
N PHE A 14 16.11 -17.20 -41.01
CA PHE A 14 15.14 -17.56 -42.05
C PHE A 14 15.84 -18.15 -43.30
N ALA A 15 15.49 -19.35 -43.65
CA ALA A 15 15.80 -19.94 -44.95
C ALA A 15 14.63 -19.70 -45.91
N ILE A 16 14.95 -19.10 -47.05
CA ILE A 16 14.01 -18.81 -48.12
C ILE A 16 13.94 -20.02 -49.04
N PHE A 17 12.75 -20.58 -49.28
CA PHE A 17 12.51 -21.46 -50.45
C PHE A 17 11.43 -20.84 -51.38
N ARG A 18 11.81 -20.60 -52.60
CA ARG A 18 10.93 -20.24 -53.73
C ARG A 18 10.45 -21.50 -54.45
N ALA A 19 9.17 -21.62 -54.70
CA ALA A 19 8.60 -22.32 -55.87
C ALA A 19 7.12 -21.95 -56.00
N GLY A 20 6.72 -21.36 -57.08
CA GLY A 20 6.02 -22.03 -58.17
C GLY A 20 4.54 -21.66 -58.24
N ILE A 21 4.20 -20.88 -59.26
CA ILE A 21 2.87 -20.36 -59.64
C ILE A 21 1.92 -21.51 -60.05
N GLY A 22 0.67 -21.44 -59.53
CA GLY A 22 -0.45 -22.22 -60.04
C GLY A 22 -1.78 -21.50 -59.77
N CYS A 23 -2.32 -20.78 -60.76
CA CYS A 23 -3.67 -20.19 -60.66
C CYS A 23 -4.74 -21.30 -60.71
N LEU A 24 -5.54 -21.41 -59.64
CA LEU A 24 -6.86 -22.05 -59.69
C LEU A 24 -7.86 -21.12 -59.00
N LEU A 25 -8.75 -20.54 -59.78
CA LEU A 25 -9.93 -19.82 -59.33
C LEU A 25 -10.87 -20.81 -58.62
N ALA A 26 -10.83 -20.82 -57.29
CA ALA A 26 -11.89 -21.41 -56.47
C ALA A 26 -12.77 -20.28 -55.99
N LEU A 27 -14.02 -20.22 -56.40
CA LEU A 27 -15.06 -19.41 -55.74
C LEU A 27 -15.18 -19.90 -54.29
N ALA A 28 -14.53 -19.19 -53.39
CA ALA A 28 -14.76 -19.37 -51.96
C ALA A 28 -16.12 -18.75 -51.62
N ALA A 29 -17.11 -19.59 -51.39
CA ALA A 29 -18.29 -19.22 -50.63
C ALA A 29 -17.80 -18.62 -49.29
N ARG A 30 -18.05 -17.32 -49.04
CA ARG A 30 -17.83 -16.75 -47.72
C ARG A 30 -18.70 -17.52 -46.74
N PRO A 31 -18.16 -18.11 -45.69
CA PRO A 31 -19.01 -18.61 -44.64
C PRO A 31 -19.78 -17.40 -44.07
N PHE A 32 -21.10 -17.54 -44.04
CA PHE A 32 -21.92 -16.68 -43.16
C PHE A 32 -21.27 -16.66 -41.82
N PRO A 33 -21.20 -15.50 -41.12
CA PRO A 33 -20.77 -15.50 -39.73
C PRO A 33 -21.72 -16.42 -38.98
N GLY A 34 -21.26 -17.62 -38.66
CA GLY A 34 -21.99 -18.53 -37.81
C GLY A 34 -22.31 -17.78 -36.53
N GLN A 35 -23.58 -17.76 -36.12
CA GLN A 35 -23.93 -17.32 -34.79
C GLN A 35 -23.04 -18.12 -33.83
N LEU A 36 -22.14 -17.44 -33.13
CA LEU A 36 -21.41 -18.04 -32.04
C LEU A 36 -22.45 -18.63 -31.09
N ALA A 37 -22.36 -19.93 -30.82
CA ALA A 37 -23.21 -20.55 -29.82
C ALA A 37 -23.04 -19.77 -28.51
N ALA A 38 -24.16 -19.43 -27.85
CA ALA A 38 -24.08 -18.69 -26.59
C ALA A 38 -23.32 -19.53 -25.57
N GLN A 39 -22.31 -18.90 -24.96
CA GLN A 39 -21.48 -19.47 -23.91
C GLN A 39 -22.21 -19.36 -22.56
N THR A 40 -21.74 -20.04 -21.53
CA THR A 40 -22.46 -20.12 -20.27
C THR A 40 -21.66 -19.53 -19.10
N ILE A 41 -22.33 -18.72 -18.31
CA ILE A 41 -21.87 -18.34 -16.96
C ILE A 41 -22.70 -19.16 -15.97
N ARG A 42 -21.98 -19.95 -15.15
CA ARG A 42 -22.57 -20.80 -14.10
C ARG A 42 -22.33 -20.22 -12.74
N VAL A 43 -23.42 -20.03 -11.98
CA VAL A 43 -23.39 -19.56 -10.59
C VAL A 43 -23.63 -20.77 -9.69
N ASP A 44 -22.74 -21.03 -8.76
CA ASP A 44 -22.94 -22.02 -7.70
C ASP A 44 -23.87 -21.41 -6.65
N ALA A 45 -25.17 -21.66 -6.77
CA ALA A 45 -26.20 -21.04 -5.97
C ALA A 45 -26.59 -21.87 -4.72
N ALA A 46 -25.88 -22.95 -4.41
CA ALA A 46 -26.12 -23.77 -3.23
C ALA A 46 -25.95 -22.94 -1.96
N SER A 47 -26.93 -22.96 -1.06
CA SER A 47 -26.91 -22.15 0.15
C SER A 47 -25.76 -22.50 1.12
N SER A 48 -25.23 -23.71 1.02
CA SER A 48 -24.04 -24.19 1.74
C SER A 48 -22.72 -23.67 1.16
N HIS A 49 -22.73 -23.10 -0.06
CA HIS A 49 -21.54 -22.68 -0.79
C HIS A 49 -21.36 -21.14 -0.85
N VAL A 50 -21.88 -20.44 0.14
CA VAL A 50 -21.64 -18.99 0.30
C VAL A 50 -20.14 -18.77 0.40
N ALA A 51 -19.56 -18.08 -0.57
CA ALA A 51 -18.12 -17.79 -0.59
C ALA A 51 -17.75 -16.72 0.44
N ASN A 52 -18.63 -15.73 0.63
CA ASN A 52 -18.47 -14.67 1.61
C ASN A 52 -19.83 -14.02 1.94
N ALA A 53 -19.90 -13.37 3.09
CA ALA A 53 -21.04 -12.53 3.49
C ALA A 53 -20.51 -11.18 3.97
N PHE A 54 -21.09 -10.10 3.47
CA PHE A 54 -20.61 -8.75 3.75
C PHE A 54 -21.74 -7.70 3.74
N SER A 55 -21.51 -6.62 4.45
CA SER A 55 -22.34 -5.41 4.43
C SER A 55 -21.61 -4.36 3.57
N PRO A 56 -22.22 -3.90 2.46
CA PRO A 56 -21.54 -3.02 1.50
C PRO A 56 -20.90 -1.76 2.10
N PRO A 57 -21.56 -1.00 3.01
CA PRO A 57 -20.96 0.19 3.60
C PRO A 57 -19.67 -0.06 4.39
N TYR A 58 -19.44 -1.28 4.85
CA TYR A 58 -18.25 -1.65 5.64
C TYR A 58 -17.22 -2.45 4.84
N ALA A 59 -17.62 -3.00 3.71
CA ALA A 59 -16.75 -3.83 2.88
C ALA A 59 -16.22 -3.13 1.63
N LEU A 60 -16.91 -2.09 1.16
CA LEU A 60 -16.58 -1.33 -0.05
C LEU A 60 -16.26 0.11 0.35
N GLY A 61 -15.00 0.37 0.62
CA GLY A 61 -14.53 1.64 1.15
C GLY A 61 -13.68 2.45 0.16
N SER A 62 -13.22 3.59 0.62
CA SER A 62 -12.25 4.43 -0.06
C SER A 62 -11.28 5.07 0.93
N THR A 63 -10.27 5.74 0.42
CA THR A 63 -9.18 6.30 1.22
C THR A 63 -9.10 7.81 1.05
N VAL A 64 -8.88 8.51 2.17
CA VAL A 64 -8.47 9.92 2.18
C VAL A 64 -7.01 9.97 2.58
N ASP A 65 -6.16 10.35 1.63
CA ASP A 65 -4.72 10.40 1.80
C ASP A 65 -4.08 11.53 0.98
N ARG A 66 -2.94 12.05 1.46
CA ARG A 66 -2.04 12.97 0.75
C ARG A 66 -2.75 14.19 0.15
N ILE A 67 -3.54 14.88 0.96
CA ILE A 67 -4.21 16.12 0.54
C ILE A 67 -3.13 17.16 0.19
N PRO A 68 -3.08 17.66 -1.05
CA PRO A 68 -2.08 18.64 -1.46
C PRO A 68 -2.17 19.93 -0.66
N SER A 69 -1.07 20.63 -0.53
CA SER A 69 -1.02 21.94 0.16
C SER A 69 -2.07 22.89 -0.38
N ASN A 70 -2.82 23.50 0.52
CA ASN A 70 -3.95 24.40 0.27
C ASN A 70 -5.20 23.73 -0.35
N ALA A 71 -5.26 22.39 -0.40
CA ALA A 71 -6.41 21.66 -0.93
C ALA A 71 -7.44 21.27 0.16
N THR A 72 -7.14 21.42 1.44
CA THR A 72 -8.04 21.04 2.55
C THR A 72 -9.42 21.67 2.41
N ASP A 73 -9.51 23.00 2.25
CA ASP A 73 -10.78 23.69 2.13
C ASP A 73 -11.61 23.29 0.93
N PRO A 74 -11.05 23.27 -0.29
CA PRO A 74 -11.81 22.85 -1.46
C PRO A 74 -12.16 21.35 -1.43
N PHE A 75 -11.33 20.49 -0.84
CA PHE A 75 -11.63 19.06 -0.72
C PHE A 75 -12.83 18.82 0.22
N PHE A 76 -12.82 19.41 1.41
CA PHE A 76 -13.91 19.26 2.39
C PHE A 76 -15.09 20.21 2.15
N ALA A 77 -15.09 20.98 1.07
CA ALA A 77 -16.25 21.80 0.71
C ALA A 77 -17.49 20.91 0.44
N PRO A 78 -18.70 21.33 0.87
CA PRO A 78 -19.91 20.51 0.77
C PRO A 78 -20.22 19.99 -0.63
N ASP A 79 -19.84 20.73 -1.68
CA ASP A 79 -20.04 20.32 -3.07
C ASP A 79 -19.08 19.22 -3.48
N SER A 80 -17.81 19.32 -3.11
CA SER A 80 -16.79 18.29 -3.35
C SER A 80 -17.14 17.01 -2.61
N VAL A 81 -17.45 17.09 -1.33
CA VAL A 81 -17.87 15.93 -0.51
C VAL A 81 -19.08 15.24 -1.14
N ARG A 82 -20.10 15.98 -1.55
CA ARG A 82 -21.28 15.40 -2.21
C ARG A 82 -20.92 14.66 -3.51
N GLN A 83 -20.00 15.21 -4.32
CA GLN A 83 -19.57 14.57 -5.55
C GLN A 83 -18.72 13.33 -5.27
N ILE A 84 -17.80 13.37 -4.32
CA ILE A 84 -17.00 12.21 -3.89
C ILE A 84 -17.92 11.08 -3.41
N LEU A 85 -18.86 11.40 -2.53
CA LEU A 85 -19.83 10.43 -2.01
C LEU A 85 -20.73 9.82 -3.09
N SER A 86 -20.87 10.47 -4.25
CA SER A 86 -21.67 9.95 -5.36
C SER A 86 -21.06 8.71 -6.04
N ALA A 87 -19.78 8.40 -5.79
CA ALA A 87 -19.16 7.13 -6.19
C ALA A 87 -19.75 5.93 -5.43
N GLY A 88 -20.35 6.17 -4.25
CA GLY A 88 -21.09 5.18 -3.48
C GLY A 88 -20.26 4.45 -2.42
N TRP A 89 -18.97 4.76 -2.27
CA TRP A 89 -18.13 4.15 -1.25
C TRP A 89 -18.69 4.35 0.16
N GLY A 90 -18.46 3.38 1.04
CA GLY A 90 -18.91 3.36 2.42
C GLY A 90 -17.86 3.89 3.39
N ALA A 91 -17.24 2.97 4.15
CA ALA A 91 -16.23 3.31 5.14
C ALA A 91 -15.00 3.97 4.52
N ILE A 92 -14.32 4.79 5.30
CA ILE A 92 -13.11 5.50 4.86
C ILE A 92 -11.91 5.05 5.71
N SER A 93 -10.80 4.79 5.03
CA SER A 93 -9.47 4.75 5.63
C SER A 93 -8.89 6.18 5.57
N TYR A 94 -8.60 6.75 6.74
CA TYR A 94 -7.97 8.06 6.85
C TYR A 94 -6.47 7.88 7.06
N ARG A 95 -5.68 8.23 6.06
CA ARG A 95 -4.23 7.93 6.02
C ARG A 95 -3.34 9.18 6.10
N GLN A 96 -3.86 10.27 6.60
CA GLN A 96 -3.14 11.55 6.71
C GLN A 96 -2.18 11.63 7.90
N ASN A 97 -2.08 10.58 8.72
CA ASN A 97 -1.29 10.57 9.94
C ASN A 97 -0.45 9.29 10.06
N THR A 98 0.26 8.97 8.99
CA THR A 98 1.14 7.79 8.87
C THR A 98 2.59 8.20 8.74
N GLU A 99 3.50 7.24 8.82
CA GLU A 99 4.92 7.45 8.66
C GLU A 99 5.32 7.88 7.24
N LEU A 100 4.57 7.45 6.23
CA LEU A 100 4.86 7.77 4.83
C LEU A 100 4.40 9.17 4.46
N PHE A 101 3.37 9.64 5.13
CA PHE A 101 2.98 11.01 4.94
C PHE A 101 3.87 11.89 5.83
N VAL A 102 4.75 12.62 5.22
CA VAL A 102 5.79 13.45 5.87
C VAL A 102 5.27 14.48 6.86
N GLN A 103 3.97 14.57 7.00
CA GLN A 103 3.29 15.38 8.00
C GLN A 103 2.66 14.56 9.13
N ALA A 104 3.14 13.35 9.37
CA ALA A 104 2.89 12.67 10.63
C ALA A 104 3.41 13.52 11.78
N TRP A 105 2.61 13.65 12.82
CA TRP A 105 2.82 14.65 13.86
C TRP A 105 2.96 14.04 15.23
N HIS A 106 3.90 14.54 16.02
CA HIS A 106 3.87 14.37 17.46
C HIS A 106 2.73 15.18 18.08
N TRP A 107 1.93 14.52 18.87
CA TRP A 107 1.02 15.15 19.80
C TRP A 107 1.83 15.48 21.06
N ASN A 108 2.42 16.68 21.10
CA ASN A 108 3.33 17.06 22.15
C ASN A 108 2.68 16.88 23.54
N PRO A 109 3.13 15.95 24.38
CA PRO A 109 2.54 15.69 25.69
C PRO A 109 2.68 16.88 26.67
N ARG A 110 3.58 17.83 26.38
CA ARG A 110 3.77 19.07 27.14
C ARG A 110 3.00 20.26 26.59
N GLY A 111 2.25 20.04 25.51
CA GLY A 111 1.44 21.09 24.90
C GLY A 111 0.14 21.35 25.66
N ALA A 112 -0.66 22.21 25.08
CA ALA A 112 -1.98 22.57 25.58
C ALA A 112 -3.05 22.34 24.51
N TRP A 113 -4.30 22.21 24.95
CA TRP A 113 -5.42 22.26 24.02
C TRP A 113 -5.56 23.64 23.40
N SER A 114 -5.93 23.67 22.13
CA SER A 114 -6.19 24.90 21.39
C SER A 114 -7.37 25.68 21.92
N ASP A 115 -8.20 25.10 22.76
CA ASP A 115 -9.37 25.70 23.40
C ASP A 115 -9.51 25.21 24.85
N PRO A 116 -10.14 26.02 25.75
CA PRO A 116 -10.25 25.74 27.18
C PRO A 116 -11.07 24.48 27.53
N VAL A 117 -11.91 23.97 26.59
CA VAL A 117 -12.77 22.83 26.82
C VAL A 117 -12.20 21.53 26.19
N GLY A 118 -11.00 21.61 25.59
CA GLY A 118 -10.32 20.46 25.01
C GLY A 118 -11.02 19.87 23.81
N LYS A 119 -11.62 20.69 22.97
CA LYS A 119 -12.31 20.27 21.74
C LYS A 119 -11.46 20.39 20.49
N GLY A 120 -10.42 21.22 20.54
CA GLY A 120 -9.46 21.36 19.45
C GLY A 120 -8.34 20.33 19.52
N TYR A 121 -7.23 20.62 18.84
CA TYR A 121 -6.04 19.78 18.86
C TYR A 121 -5.10 20.13 20.01
N PHE A 122 -4.34 19.15 20.44
CA PHE A 122 -3.36 19.31 21.49
C PHE A 122 -2.01 19.76 20.91
N THR A 123 -1.50 20.91 21.30
CA THR A 123 -0.23 21.47 20.80
C THR A 123 0.35 22.53 21.73
N GLY A 124 1.61 22.91 21.47
CA GLY A 124 2.29 23.99 22.17
C GLY A 124 1.89 25.41 21.79
N ASP A 125 1.36 25.62 20.56
CA ASP A 125 0.96 26.95 20.04
C ASP A 125 -0.45 26.95 19.47
N ALA A 126 -1.26 27.91 19.87
CA ALA A 126 -2.70 27.85 19.70
C ALA A 126 -3.29 28.97 18.84
N ASN A 127 -3.70 28.60 17.62
CA ASN A 127 -4.81 29.26 16.96
C ASN A 127 -5.96 28.22 16.81
N PRO A 128 -7.01 28.26 17.67
CA PRO A 128 -8.05 27.23 17.68
C PRO A 128 -8.75 27.00 16.34
N ALA A 129 -8.93 28.04 15.55
CA ALA A 129 -9.62 27.96 14.28
C ALA A 129 -8.81 27.15 13.23
N GLU A 130 -7.49 27.28 13.24
CA GLU A 130 -6.62 26.51 12.35
C GLU A 130 -6.40 25.10 12.86
N MET A 131 -6.29 24.91 14.16
CA MET A 131 -6.04 23.61 14.77
C MET A 131 -7.18 22.61 14.58
N ILE A 132 -8.42 23.07 14.45
CA ILE A 132 -9.55 22.21 14.09
C ILE A 132 -9.46 21.72 12.64
N ARG A 133 -8.84 22.49 11.77
CA ARG A 133 -8.69 22.19 10.34
C ARG A 133 -7.44 21.37 10.05
N HIS A 134 -6.36 21.63 10.77
CA HIS A 134 -5.08 20.98 10.63
C HIS A 134 -4.72 20.23 11.91
N SER A 135 -3.95 19.15 11.79
CA SER A 135 -3.29 18.53 12.94
C SER A 135 -2.05 19.33 13.30
N TYR A 136 -1.90 19.65 14.57
CA TYR A 136 -0.73 20.37 15.07
C TYR A 136 0.10 19.50 16.00
N GLY A 137 1.36 19.64 15.88
CA GLY A 137 2.40 18.94 16.60
C GLY A 137 3.73 19.24 15.95
N TYR A 138 4.71 18.42 16.19
CA TYR A 138 5.98 18.47 15.48
C TYR A 138 5.94 17.52 14.30
N SER A 139 6.35 17.98 13.12
CA SER A 139 6.65 17.07 12.03
C SER A 139 7.73 16.11 12.47
N LEU A 140 7.54 14.84 12.18
CA LEU A 140 8.52 13.83 12.48
C LEU A 140 9.68 13.91 11.49
N PRO A 141 10.93 13.77 11.94
CA PRO A 141 12.06 13.69 11.03
C PRO A 141 11.99 12.37 10.26
N HIS A 142 12.48 12.39 9.05
CA HIS A 142 12.73 11.16 8.30
C HIS A 142 13.71 10.26 9.03
N ARG A 143 13.79 8.98 8.62
CA ARG A 143 14.69 7.96 9.16
C ARG A 143 16.17 8.30 9.19
N GLY A 144 16.57 9.44 8.64
CA GLY A 144 17.96 9.82 8.56
C GLY A 144 18.73 9.09 7.46
N PHE A 145 18.08 8.66 6.40
CA PHE A 145 18.73 8.23 5.18
C PHE A 145 18.66 9.31 4.11
N THR A 146 19.65 9.31 3.21
CA THR A 146 19.64 10.14 2.02
C THR A 146 19.86 9.29 0.78
N ARG A 147 19.21 9.67 -0.32
CA ARG A 147 19.43 9.10 -1.65
C ARG A 147 19.89 10.19 -2.60
N ASN A 148 20.79 9.84 -3.52
CA ASN A 148 21.33 10.78 -4.52
C ASN A 148 20.33 11.24 -5.59
N GLN A 149 19.06 10.88 -5.54
CA GLN A 149 18.15 11.03 -6.67
C GLN A 149 16.85 11.79 -6.41
N GLY A 150 16.71 12.47 -5.27
CA GLY A 150 15.58 13.35 -5.00
C GLY A 150 14.24 12.63 -5.11
N SER A 151 14.08 11.52 -4.39
CA SER A 151 12.77 10.88 -4.20
C SER A 151 12.09 11.44 -2.95
N GLU A 152 10.81 11.19 -2.80
CA GLU A 152 10.02 11.60 -1.64
C GLU A 152 10.56 11.03 -0.31
N ASP A 153 11.32 9.93 -0.38
CA ASP A 153 11.96 9.27 0.76
C ASP A 153 13.33 9.85 1.11
N ASP A 154 13.79 10.87 0.41
CA ASP A 154 15.07 11.48 0.65
C ASP A 154 15.07 12.24 1.97
N GLY A 155 15.60 11.61 3.00
CA GLY A 155 15.82 12.23 4.30
C GLY A 155 17.17 12.95 4.37
N TYR A 156 17.33 13.72 5.43
CA TYR A 156 18.58 14.38 5.78
C TYR A 156 19.40 13.48 6.71
N SER A 157 20.52 12.97 6.25
CA SER A 157 21.36 12.09 7.05
C SER A 157 22.34 12.86 7.90
N ARG A 158 22.20 12.80 9.19
CA ARG A 158 23.15 13.35 10.17
C ARG A 158 24.43 12.55 10.28
N LEU A 159 24.46 11.40 9.65
CA LEU A 159 25.63 10.53 9.63
C LEU A 159 26.78 11.06 8.77
N THR A 160 26.47 11.98 7.84
CA THR A 160 27.43 12.53 6.87
C THR A 160 27.11 13.99 6.51
N ASP A 161 26.54 14.76 7.43
CA ASP A 161 26.13 16.14 7.17
C ASP A 161 27.29 17.15 7.34
N GLY A 162 28.39 16.74 7.95
CA GLY A 162 29.54 17.59 8.23
C GLY A 162 29.35 18.53 9.42
N ASP A 163 28.27 18.39 10.17
CA ASP A 163 28.01 19.15 11.39
C ASP A 163 28.35 18.34 12.64
N PRO A 164 29.45 18.65 13.35
CA PRO A 164 29.84 17.90 14.56
C PRO A 164 28.88 18.14 15.75
N ALA A 165 27.95 19.08 15.66
CA ALA A 165 26.93 19.32 16.67
C ALA A 165 25.68 18.46 16.50
N SER A 166 25.42 17.99 15.28
CA SER A 166 24.34 17.06 14.99
C SER A 166 24.74 15.61 15.29
N TYR A 167 23.78 14.72 15.40
CA TYR A 167 24.02 13.28 15.47
C TYR A 167 22.78 12.49 15.08
N TRP A 168 22.99 11.30 14.54
CA TRP A 168 21.97 10.27 14.41
C TRP A 168 21.84 9.52 15.74
N LYS A 169 20.62 9.18 16.11
CA LYS A 169 20.34 8.33 17.27
C LYS A 169 19.34 7.23 16.92
N SER A 170 19.59 6.01 17.41
CA SER A 170 18.70 4.88 17.23
C SER A 170 17.43 5.02 18.07
N ASN A 171 16.36 4.31 17.66
CA ASN A 171 15.09 4.30 18.37
C ASN A 171 15.25 3.67 19.78
N PRO A 172 14.96 4.39 20.87
CA PRO A 172 15.09 3.88 22.23
C PRO A 172 14.09 2.78 22.55
N TYR A 173 12.94 2.75 21.88
CA TYR A 173 11.90 1.73 22.12
C TYR A 173 12.31 0.34 21.62
N LEU A 174 13.44 0.20 20.94
CA LEU A 174 14.04 -1.08 20.52
C LEU A 174 15.16 -1.56 21.46
N THR A 175 15.28 -0.96 22.63
CA THR A 175 16.29 -1.33 23.62
C THR A 175 15.67 -2.16 24.75
N HIS A 176 16.54 -2.85 25.53
CA HIS A 176 16.14 -3.65 26.69
C HIS A 176 15.21 -2.90 27.66
N LEU A 177 15.38 -1.59 27.80
CA LEU A 177 14.54 -0.79 28.71
C LEU A 177 13.04 -0.89 28.36
N PHE A 178 12.71 -0.94 27.08
CA PHE A 178 11.33 -0.95 26.60
C PHE A 178 10.88 -2.32 26.12
N THR A 179 11.75 -3.08 25.46
CA THR A 179 11.42 -4.41 24.93
C THR A 179 11.42 -5.48 26.01
N GLN A 180 12.17 -5.27 27.10
CA GLN A 180 12.50 -6.27 28.12
C GLN A 180 13.32 -7.46 27.59
N GLU A 181 13.89 -7.33 26.40
CA GLU A 181 14.75 -8.31 25.74
C GLU A 181 16.20 -7.78 25.66
N ASP A 182 17.16 -8.69 25.45
CA ASP A 182 18.56 -8.30 25.23
C ASP A 182 18.68 -7.44 23.96
N ASP A 183 19.44 -6.34 24.01
CA ASP A 183 19.66 -5.45 22.86
C ASP A 183 20.17 -6.21 21.62
N ALA A 184 20.85 -7.35 21.82
CA ALA A 184 21.30 -8.19 20.72
C ALA A 184 20.16 -8.87 19.93
N ARG A 185 18.94 -8.90 20.47
CA ARG A 185 17.74 -9.39 19.76
C ARG A 185 17.15 -8.32 18.83
N HIS A 186 17.45 -7.05 19.11
CA HIS A 186 17.02 -5.89 18.34
C HIS A 186 18.25 -5.09 17.88
N PRO A 187 19.17 -5.71 17.12
CA PRO A 187 20.40 -5.06 16.72
C PRO A 187 20.10 -3.89 15.81
N GLN A 188 20.57 -2.71 16.19
CA GLN A 188 20.41 -1.53 15.35
C GLN A 188 21.51 -1.45 14.32
N TRP A 189 21.19 -0.97 13.15
CA TRP A 189 22.13 -1.01 12.03
C TRP A 189 22.14 0.31 11.23
N ILE A 190 23.26 0.55 10.60
CA ILE A 190 23.44 1.59 9.58
C ILE A 190 24.07 0.93 8.35
N VAL A 191 23.53 1.21 7.18
CA VAL A 191 24.11 0.80 5.90
C VAL A 191 24.54 2.02 5.12
N ILE A 192 25.74 1.96 4.56
CA ILE A 192 26.29 2.96 3.65
C ILE A 192 26.33 2.35 2.25
N ASP A 193 25.68 3.00 1.27
CA ASP A 193 25.81 2.68 -0.14
C ASP A 193 26.78 3.67 -0.82
N LEU A 194 27.90 3.17 -1.32
CA LEU A 194 28.88 3.94 -2.06
C LEU A 194 28.49 4.18 -3.53
N GLY A 195 27.30 3.75 -3.96
CA GLY A 195 26.82 3.85 -5.33
C GLY A 195 27.46 2.86 -6.30
N SER A 196 28.72 2.50 -6.05
CA SER A 196 29.48 1.50 -6.81
C SER A 196 30.56 0.88 -5.94
N ALA A 197 31.13 -0.26 -6.37
CA ALA A 197 32.20 -0.91 -5.64
C ALA A 197 33.43 0.01 -5.56
N GLN A 198 33.88 0.30 -4.34
CA GLN A 198 35.03 1.15 -4.02
C GLN A 198 36.05 0.39 -3.17
N SER A 199 37.29 0.86 -3.18
CA SER A 199 38.34 0.29 -2.35
C SER A 199 38.22 0.74 -0.91
N VAL A 200 37.90 -0.18 0.00
CA VAL A 200 37.71 0.08 1.43
C VAL A 200 38.60 -0.87 2.26
N ASN A 201 39.29 -0.35 3.25
CA ASN A 201 39.96 -1.12 4.30
C ASN A 201 39.82 -0.50 5.69
N ALA A 202 39.15 0.64 5.83
CA ALA A 202 39.00 1.31 7.13
C ALA A 202 37.70 2.11 7.21
N ILE A 203 37.21 2.24 8.44
CA ILE A 203 36.10 3.11 8.82
C ILE A 203 36.53 3.98 10.01
N ARG A 204 36.07 5.23 10.05
CA ARG A 204 36.12 6.08 11.23
C ARG A 204 34.72 6.46 11.65
N ILE A 205 34.44 6.33 12.94
CA ILE A 205 33.14 6.62 13.53
C ILE A 205 33.35 7.64 14.64
N ALA A 206 32.73 8.81 14.51
CA ALA A 206 32.63 9.80 15.56
C ALA A 206 31.36 9.51 16.39
N TRP A 207 31.51 8.81 17.49
CA TRP A 207 30.40 8.45 18.38
C TRP A 207 29.90 9.69 19.16
N ALA A 208 28.58 9.75 19.35
CA ALA A 208 27.95 10.49 20.43
C ALA A 208 27.65 9.55 21.61
N GLU A 209 26.84 9.98 22.55
CA GLU A 209 26.39 9.16 23.67
C GLU A 209 24.87 8.91 23.57
N PRO A 210 24.45 7.64 23.84
CA PRO A 210 25.25 6.45 24.08
C PRO A 210 25.90 5.88 22.81
N TYR A 211 27.04 5.23 22.98
CA TYR A 211 27.78 4.58 21.88
C TYR A 211 27.69 3.04 21.94
N ALA A 212 28.07 2.35 20.87
CA ALA A 212 28.10 0.89 20.85
C ALA A 212 29.37 0.34 21.49
N LYS A 213 29.20 -0.53 22.52
CA LYS A 213 30.27 -1.37 23.09
C LYS A 213 30.56 -2.60 22.26
N LEU A 214 29.50 -3.24 21.76
CA LEU A 214 29.59 -4.38 20.86
C LEU A 214 28.98 -3.99 19.53
N TYR A 215 29.78 -4.13 18.47
CA TYR A 215 29.27 -3.91 17.10
C TYR A 215 30.13 -4.64 16.08
N ARG A 216 29.55 -4.87 14.91
CA ARG A 216 30.23 -5.49 13.76
C ARG A 216 30.20 -4.54 12.57
N VAL A 217 31.29 -4.52 11.80
CA VAL A 217 31.35 -3.87 10.50
C VAL A 217 31.37 -4.96 9.43
N GLU A 218 30.39 -4.95 8.58
CA GLU A 218 30.10 -5.99 7.58
C GLU A 218 30.02 -5.41 6.19
N TYR A 219 30.16 -6.25 5.16
CA TYR A 219 29.99 -5.89 3.76
C TYR A 219 29.02 -6.84 3.08
N TRP A 220 28.30 -6.34 2.08
CA TRP A 220 27.34 -7.12 1.34
C TRP A 220 27.97 -8.00 0.27
N VAL A 221 27.50 -9.24 0.16
CA VAL A 221 27.85 -10.19 -0.89
C VAL A 221 26.55 -10.72 -1.49
N GLY A 222 26.21 -10.18 -2.66
CA GLY A 222 25.00 -10.52 -3.40
C GLY A 222 25.03 -9.88 -4.78
N ALA A 223 24.16 -10.31 -5.66
CA ALA A 223 24.07 -9.81 -7.03
C ALA A 223 23.22 -8.54 -7.17
N GLY A 224 22.32 -8.30 -6.22
CA GLY A 224 21.37 -7.20 -6.21
C GLY A 224 21.75 -6.05 -5.27
N ASP A 225 20.86 -5.09 -5.18
CA ASP A 225 20.92 -4.01 -4.23
C ASP A 225 20.67 -4.54 -2.81
N ALA A 226 21.55 -4.18 -1.85
CA ALA A 226 21.45 -4.68 -0.48
C ALA A 226 20.19 -4.17 0.24
N MET A 227 19.61 -3.08 -0.24
CA MET A 227 18.42 -2.48 0.36
C MET A 227 17.13 -2.90 -0.36
N ASP A 228 17.13 -2.93 -1.69
CA ASP A 228 15.94 -3.26 -2.47
C ASP A 228 15.75 -4.78 -2.64
N GLU A 229 16.84 -5.55 -2.66
CA GLU A 229 16.83 -7.00 -2.88
C GLU A 229 17.45 -7.74 -1.68
N GLN A 230 16.95 -7.46 -0.50
CA GLN A 230 17.52 -7.91 0.78
C GLN A 230 17.65 -9.44 0.89
N GLY A 231 16.73 -10.19 0.30
CA GLY A 231 16.79 -11.66 0.27
C GLY A 231 17.84 -12.26 -0.66
N SER A 232 18.44 -11.47 -1.56
CA SER A 232 19.31 -11.96 -2.65
C SER A 232 20.75 -12.22 -2.25
N GLY A 233 21.19 -11.80 -1.06
CA GLY A 233 22.57 -11.91 -0.61
C GLY A 233 22.72 -12.04 0.89
N ASN A 234 23.96 -11.83 1.36
CA ASN A 234 24.29 -11.96 2.78
C ASN A 234 25.32 -10.91 3.21
N TRP A 235 25.23 -10.47 4.43
CA TRP A 235 26.25 -9.68 5.09
C TRP A 235 27.41 -10.57 5.54
N LYS A 236 28.63 -10.13 5.30
CA LYS A 236 29.86 -10.79 5.75
C LYS A 236 30.70 -9.86 6.58
N LEU A 237 31.21 -10.39 7.68
CA LEU A 237 32.09 -9.67 8.59
C LEU A 237 33.42 -9.36 7.92
N PHE A 238 33.91 -8.12 8.03
CA PHE A 238 35.29 -7.80 7.70
C PHE A 238 36.24 -8.54 8.68
N SER A 239 37.41 -8.91 8.21
CA SER A 239 38.36 -9.72 9.02
C SER A 239 38.72 -9.10 10.38
N SER A 240 38.68 -7.78 10.50
CA SER A 240 38.88 -7.03 11.74
C SER A 240 37.67 -6.16 12.09
N GLY A 241 36.47 -6.53 11.58
CA GLY A 241 35.23 -5.78 11.77
C GLY A 241 34.47 -6.06 13.07
N ASN A 242 34.94 -7.03 13.89
CA ASN A 242 34.27 -7.37 15.15
C ASN A 242 34.85 -6.58 16.32
N VAL A 243 34.04 -5.69 16.90
CA VAL A 243 34.45 -4.87 18.04
C VAL A 243 33.70 -5.32 19.30
N THR A 244 34.47 -5.76 20.31
CA THR A 244 33.95 -6.27 21.59
C THR A 244 34.22 -5.34 22.77
N GLY A 245 34.77 -4.17 22.55
CA GLY A 245 35.14 -3.20 23.60
C GLY A 245 35.19 -1.77 23.03
N GLY A 246 34.09 -1.32 22.44
CA GLY A 246 33.97 0.05 21.97
C GLY A 246 34.08 1.05 23.12
N SER A 247 34.81 2.14 22.91
CA SER A 247 35.12 3.16 23.92
C SER A 247 34.45 4.51 23.65
N GLY A 248 33.66 4.63 22.56
CA GLY A 248 33.08 5.91 22.17
C GLY A 248 34.10 6.90 21.60
N GLY A 249 33.69 8.15 21.41
CA GLY A 249 34.51 9.20 20.83
C GLY A 249 34.92 8.91 19.38
N ASP A 250 36.01 9.50 18.93
CA ASP A 250 36.51 9.28 17.57
C ASP A 250 37.29 7.95 17.47
N THR A 251 36.70 6.99 16.80
CA THR A 251 37.28 5.65 16.64
C THR A 251 37.61 5.38 15.17
N THR A 252 38.84 4.98 14.89
CA THR A 252 39.28 4.54 13.57
C THR A 252 39.62 3.06 13.60
N LEU A 253 38.95 2.26 12.75
CA LEU A 253 39.16 0.83 12.63
C LEU A 253 39.75 0.49 11.27
N ARG A 254 40.87 -0.27 11.26
CA ARG A 254 41.32 -0.99 10.09
C ARG A 254 40.48 -2.26 9.94
N LEU A 255 39.71 -2.35 8.88
CA LEU A 255 38.77 -3.46 8.65
C LEU A 255 39.44 -4.68 8.02
N THR A 256 40.44 -4.41 7.15
CA THR A 256 41.27 -5.43 6.48
C THR A 256 42.66 -4.93 6.24
N GLU A 257 43.63 -5.83 6.10
CA GLU A 257 45.02 -5.46 5.75
C GLU A 257 45.12 -4.84 4.35
N GLN A 258 44.43 -5.46 3.37
CA GLN A 258 44.36 -4.97 1.99
C GLN A 258 42.96 -4.41 1.72
N ALA A 259 42.87 -3.34 0.93
CA ALA A 259 41.61 -2.77 0.54
C ALA A 259 40.78 -3.76 -0.30
N MET A 260 39.50 -3.88 0.02
CA MET A 260 38.53 -4.71 -0.69
C MET A 260 37.61 -3.84 -1.53
N GLN A 261 37.18 -4.38 -2.67
CA GLN A 261 36.15 -3.74 -3.50
C GLN A 261 34.78 -4.06 -2.94
N VAL A 262 34.10 -3.08 -2.35
CA VAL A 262 32.79 -3.22 -1.73
C VAL A 262 31.91 -2.02 -2.07
N ARG A 263 30.60 -2.24 -2.20
CA ARG A 263 29.62 -1.16 -2.40
C ARG A 263 28.85 -0.85 -1.12
N TYR A 264 28.32 -1.89 -0.47
CA TYR A 264 27.52 -1.73 0.73
C TYR A 264 28.29 -2.17 1.97
N ILE A 265 28.26 -1.32 2.99
CA ILE A 265 28.86 -1.59 4.29
C ILE A 265 27.80 -1.40 5.36
N ARG A 266 27.72 -2.35 6.31
CA ARG A 266 26.81 -2.27 7.44
C ARG A 266 27.58 -2.17 8.75
N ILE A 267 27.14 -1.26 9.63
CA ILE A 267 27.50 -1.25 11.05
C ILE A 267 26.32 -1.87 11.79
N LEU A 268 26.52 -2.99 12.48
CA LEU A 268 25.50 -3.69 13.25
C LEU A 268 25.83 -3.61 14.74
N MET A 269 25.03 -2.92 15.51
CA MET A 269 25.25 -2.58 16.91
C MET A 269 24.37 -3.45 17.80
N THR A 270 24.97 -4.11 18.81
CA THR A 270 24.30 -5.14 19.63
C THR A 270 24.39 -4.88 21.13
N GLN A 271 25.23 -3.95 21.60
CA GLN A 271 25.29 -3.57 23.01
C GLN A 271 25.62 -2.09 23.16
N SER A 272 24.79 -1.38 23.89
CA SER A 272 24.97 0.03 24.23
C SER A 272 25.94 0.23 25.39
N SER A 273 26.55 1.42 25.43
CA SER A 273 27.32 1.90 26.57
C SER A 273 26.46 2.32 27.75
N ASN A 274 25.22 2.75 27.47
CA ASN A 274 24.23 3.27 28.42
C ASN A 274 24.67 4.51 29.24
N PRO A 275 25.58 5.40 28.84
CA PRO A 275 25.65 6.71 29.45
C PRO A 275 24.46 7.54 28.95
N CYS A 276 23.91 8.41 29.79
CA CYS A 276 22.94 9.38 29.34
C CYS A 276 23.60 10.41 28.43
N ASP A 277 22.95 10.76 27.33
CA ASP A 277 23.38 11.91 26.58
C ASP A 277 23.20 13.19 27.40
N THR A 278 24.00 14.19 27.09
CA THR A 278 24.12 15.41 27.91
C THR A 278 23.13 16.51 27.53
N HIS A 279 22.13 16.22 26.71
CA HIS A 279 21.16 17.23 26.25
C HIS A 279 20.16 17.69 27.36
N GLY A 280 20.46 17.32 28.60
CA GLY A 280 19.86 17.94 29.79
C GLY A 280 18.46 17.50 30.15
N SER A 281 17.89 16.57 29.43
CA SER A 281 16.61 15.96 29.78
C SER A 281 16.82 14.79 30.74
N ALA A 282 16.02 14.71 31.80
CA ALA A 282 15.96 13.55 32.67
C ALA A 282 15.22 12.34 32.05
N ASP A 283 14.93 12.40 30.77
CA ASP A 283 14.21 11.37 30.04
C ASP A 283 15.09 10.10 29.89
N PRO A 284 14.64 8.95 30.38
CA PRO A 284 15.41 7.70 30.33
C PRO A 284 15.72 7.25 28.89
N ARG A 285 14.98 7.71 27.89
CA ARG A 285 15.24 7.42 26.47
C ARG A 285 16.61 7.95 26.02
N ASN A 286 17.10 9.01 26.64
CA ASN A 286 18.41 9.57 26.33
C ASN A 286 19.57 8.67 26.77
N CYS A 287 19.32 7.70 27.68
CA CYS A 287 20.35 6.84 28.27
C CYS A 287 20.50 5.50 27.54
N VAL A 288 19.77 5.24 26.49
CA VAL A 288 19.71 3.94 25.79
C VAL A 288 19.85 4.10 24.29
N GLY A 289 20.18 3.01 23.62
CA GLY A 289 20.39 2.98 22.18
C GLY A 289 21.80 3.36 21.77
N TYR A 290 21.95 3.96 20.60
CA TYR A 290 23.24 4.28 19.98
C TYR A 290 23.15 5.66 19.32
N ALA A 291 24.24 6.43 19.39
CA ALA A 291 24.33 7.73 18.74
C ALA A 291 25.66 7.92 18.00
N ILE A 292 25.60 8.45 16.79
CA ILE A 292 26.74 8.70 15.92
C ILE A 292 26.67 10.12 15.37
N LYS A 293 27.74 10.88 15.56
CA LYS A 293 27.88 12.24 15.03
C LYS A 293 28.21 12.23 13.54
N GLU A 294 29.17 11.38 13.16
CA GLU A 294 29.69 11.42 11.80
C GLU A 294 30.34 10.08 11.43
N LEU A 295 30.18 9.65 10.19
CA LEU A 295 30.80 8.45 9.63
C LEU A 295 31.76 8.80 8.50
N TYR A 296 32.90 8.15 8.48
CA TYR A 296 33.91 8.24 7.43
C TYR A 296 34.26 6.83 6.97
N LEU A 297 34.36 6.62 5.68
CA LEU A 297 34.61 5.30 5.11
C LEU A 297 35.62 5.40 3.96
N GLY A 298 36.63 4.53 3.97
CA GLY A 298 37.63 4.62 2.92
C GLY A 298 38.87 3.77 3.12
N THR A 299 40.05 4.35 2.85
CA THR A 299 41.32 3.64 2.96
C THR A 299 42.23 4.30 3.98
N LEU A 300 42.89 3.45 4.77
CA LEU A 300 43.93 3.83 5.71
C LEU A 300 45.26 3.26 5.21
N ASP A 301 46.25 4.14 4.92
CA ASP A 301 47.57 3.71 4.49
C ASP A 301 48.48 3.24 5.66
N GLU A 302 49.67 2.80 5.37
CA GLU A 302 50.63 2.36 6.39
C GLU A 302 51.11 3.51 7.29
N LYS A 303 51.05 4.75 6.80
CA LYS A 303 51.38 5.97 7.54
C LYS A 303 50.20 6.51 8.36
N LYS A 304 49.10 5.76 8.40
CA LYS A 304 47.84 6.12 9.09
C LYS A 304 47.13 7.36 8.47
N ASN A 305 47.39 7.68 7.21
CA ASN A 305 46.58 8.68 6.52
C ASN A 305 45.26 8.05 6.09
N PHE A 306 44.16 8.63 6.52
CA PHE A 306 42.82 8.21 6.14
C PHE A 306 42.37 8.98 4.90
N LYS A 307 42.01 8.27 3.84
CA LYS A 307 41.38 8.82 2.65
C LYS A 307 39.90 8.46 2.67
N ASP A 308 39.10 9.46 2.91
CA ASP A 308 37.65 9.32 2.93
C ASP A 308 37.05 9.22 1.52
N LEU A 309 35.98 8.46 1.40
CA LEU A 309 35.16 8.30 0.19
C LEU A 309 33.81 9.00 0.30
N LEU A 310 33.35 9.34 1.53
CA LEU A 310 32.07 9.96 1.75
C LEU A 310 32.13 11.48 1.53
N VAL A 311 31.01 12.03 1.15
CA VAL A 311 30.82 13.48 1.04
C VAL A 311 30.11 13.95 2.30
N HIS A 312 30.71 14.91 2.99
CA HIS A 312 30.15 15.50 4.21
C HIS A 312 29.49 16.83 3.88
N SER A 313 28.16 16.80 3.72
CA SER A 313 27.40 17.97 3.35
C SER A 313 25.94 17.82 3.79
N PRO A 314 25.28 18.87 4.25
CA PRO A 314 23.85 18.88 4.48
C PRO A 314 23.04 18.82 3.17
N ASP A 315 23.72 18.90 2.04
CA ASP A 315 23.12 18.77 0.71
C ASP A 315 22.91 17.28 0.40
N GLN A 316 21.76 16.92 -0.14
CA GLN A 316 21.35 15.53 -0.43
C GLN A 316 22.09 14.85 -1.60
N LYS A 317 23.13 15.47 -2.16
CA LYS A 317 23.95 14.94 -3.27
C LYS A 317 25.16 14.17 -2.77
N GLN A 318 24.94 13.19 -1.93
CA GLN A 318 26.00 12.37 -1.34
C GLN A 318 25.70 10.87 -1.47
N SER A 319 26.60 10.03 -0.99
CA SER A 319 26.36 8.59 -0.89
C SER A 319 25.17 8.34 0.03
N ALA A 320 24.29 7.41 -0.36
CA ALA A 320 23.12 7.10 0.44
C ALA A 320 23.52 6.42 1.75
N THR A 321 22.85 6.80 2.82
CA THR A 321 22.91 6.12 4.12
C THR A 321 21.53 5.70 4.55
N PHE A 322 21.42 4.49 5.11
CA PHE A 322 20.19 3.90 5.60
C PHE A 322 20.38 3.48 7.05
N CYS A 323 19.31 3.45 7.83
CA CYS A 323 19.38 3.00 9.22
C CYS A 323 18.15 2.19 9.60
N SER A 324 18.27 1.39 10.65
CA SER A 324 17.19 0.53 11.17
C SER A 324 15.99 1.32 11.66
N SER A 325 16.24 2.38 12.39
CA SER A 325 15.25 3.28 12.97
C SER A 325 15.97 4.47 13.59
N VAL A 326 15.23 5.52 13.88
CA VAL A 326 15.75 6.72 14.56
C VAL A 326 14.97 6.99 15.84
N ASP A 327 15.54 7.78 16.73
CA ASP A 327 14.85 8.29 17.90
C ASP A 327 13.67 9.17 17.44
N PRO A 328 12.43 8.79 17.72
CA PRO A 328 11.26 9.55 17.34
C PRO A 328 11.06 10.82 18.15
N TRP A 329 11.83 10.99 19.23
CA TRP A 329 11.69 12.11 20.15
C TRP A 329 12.77 13.15 19.95
N HIS A 330 12.38 14.35 19.50
CA HIS A 330 13.26 15.50 19.38
C HIS A 330 12.70 16.69 20.15
N GLU A 331 13.59 17.45 20.81
CA GLU A 331 13.20 18.71 21.42
C GLU A 331 12.79 19.74 20.34
N PRO A 332 11.82 20.61 20.63
CA PRO A 332 11.36 21.60 19.66
C PRO A 332 12.45 22.57 19.18
N SER A 333 13.50 22.73 19.98
CA SER A 333 14.67 23.52 19.64
C SER A 333 15.70 22.79 18.80
N ASP A 334 15.49 21.50 18.54
CA ASP A 334 16.40 20.71 17.74
C ASP A 334 16.39 21.22 16.30
N LEU A 335 17.58 21.49 15.78
CA LEU A 335 17.79 22.04 14.43
C LEU A 335 17.45 21.07 13.30
N TYR A 336 16.99 19.90 13.63
CA TYR A 336 16.48 18.91 12.67
C TYR A 336 15.28 19.38 11.84
N VAL A 337 14.89 20.59 12.02
CA VAL A 337 13.58 21.05 11.65
C VAL A 337 13.41 21.20 10.15
N ALA A 338 14.35 21.75 9.42
CA ALA A 338 14.07 22.16 8.06
C ALA A 338 14.49 21.15 6.96
N PRO A 339 15.70 20.57 6.99
CA PRO A 339 16.11 19.67 5.92
C PRO A 339 15.44 18.30 5.96
N ASP A 340 14.95 17.87 7.13
CA ASP A 340 14.32 16.58 7.35
C ASP A 340 12.81 16.59 7.11
N ARG A 341 12.26 17.73 6.76
CA ARG A 341 10.83 17.89 6.50
C ARG A 341 10.56 17.92 5.02
N MET A 342 9.58 17.18 4.62
CA MET A 342 8.91 17.38 3.35
C MET A 342 7.58 18.10 3.62
N GLU A 343 7.44 19.29 3.10
CA GLU A 343 6.19 20.08 3.22
C GLU A 343 5.38 19.90 1.94
N SER A 344 4.92 18.68 1.68
CA SER A 344 4.27 18.36 0.41
C SER A 344 2.74 18.38 0.45
N GLY A 345 2.13 18.52 1.62
CA GLY A 345 0.67 18.44 1.72
C GLY A 345 0.09 19.13 2.95
N ASP A 346 -1.23 19.08 3.06
CA ASP A 346 -1.98 19.54 4.21
C ASP A 346 -2.29 18.38 5.15
N GLN A 347 -2.29 18.65 6.45
CA GLN A 347 -2.69 17.71 7.49
C GLN A 347 -4.07 18.13 8.06
N PRO A 348 -5.20 17.66 7.49
CA PRO A 348 -6.51 18.02 7.98
C PRO A 348 -6.75 17.47 9.39
N GLY A 349 -7.43 18.23 10.20
CA GLY A 349 -7.80 17.81 11.54
C GLY A 349 -8.90 16.74 11.55
N PHE A 350 -8.90 15.88 12.58
CA PHE A 350 -9.94 14.87 12.76
C PHE A 350 -11.34 15.46 12.89
N ASP A 351 -11.48 16.63 13.54
CA ASP A 351 -12.78 17.30 13.61
C ASP A 351 -13.32 17.64 12.22
N LEU A 352 -12.50 18.21 11.35
CA LEU A 352 -12.89 18.52 9.98
C LEU A 352 -13.25 17.24 9.19
N PHE A 353 -12.45 16.21 9.30
CA PHE A 353 -12.70 14.91 8.65
C PHE A 353 -14.07 14.35 9.04
N TYR A 354 -14.36 14.25 10.35
CA TYR A 354 -15.62 13.65 10.79
C TYR A 354 -16.84 14.58 10.60
N THR A 355 -16.69 15.91 10.69
CA THR A 355 -17.82 16.84 10.60
C THR A 355 -18.12 17.30 9.18
N SER A 356 -17.23 17.11 8.22
CA SER A 356 -17.49 17.43 6.79
C SER A 356 -18.60 16.62 6.15
N GLY A 357 -18.93 15.47 6.75
CA GLY A 357 -19.90 14.53 6.22
C GLY A 357 -19.30 13.46 5.29
N ILE A 358 -17.97 13.49 5.02
CA ILE A 358 -17.34 12.53 4.12
C ILE A 358 -17.42 11.10 4.64
N THR A 359 -17.40 10.90 5.97
CA THR A 359 -17.54 9.59 6.60
C THR A 359 -18.97 9.04 6.58
N ARG A 360 -19.97 9.84 6.21
CA ARG A 360 -21.41 9.50 6.34
C ARG A 360 -21.83 9.06 7.74
N GLY A 361 -21.05 9.37 8.77
CA GLY A 361 -21.24 8.88 10.14
C GLY A 361 -20.83 7.42 10.34
N LEU A 362 -20.24 6.76 9.34
CA LEU A 362 -19.68 5.42 9.47
C LEU A 362 -18.38 5.44 10.28
N PRO A 363 -18.03 4.34 10.95
CA PRO A 363 -16.74 4.19 11.60
C PRO A 363 -15.60 4.22 10.57
N ALA A 364 -14.55 4.99 10.86
CA ALA A 364 -13.37 5.09 10.02
C ALA A 364 -12.27 4.11 10.47
N LEU A 365 -11.46 3.68 9.52
CA LEU A 365 -10.17 3.03 9.78
C LEU A 365 -9.13 4.13 9.96
N LEU A 366 -8.40 4.11 11.08
CA LEU A 366 -7.49 5.17 11.46
C LEU A 366 -6.08 4.62 11.64
N PRO A 367 -5.05 5.25 11.12
CA PRO A 367 -3.67 4.87 11.38
C PRO A 367 -3.16 5.49 12.67
N VAL A 368 -2.13 4.89 13.22
CA VAL A 368 -1.22 5.50 14.19
C VAL A 368 0.20 5.37 13.66
N ALA A 369 0.97 6.45 13.73
CA ALA A 369 2.38 6.42 13.37
C ALA A 369 3.16 5.61 14.41
N MET A 370 3.99 4.69 13.96
CA MET A 370 4.79 3.84 14.83
C MET A 370 6.29 4.06 14.65
N LEU A 371 6.77 4.09 13.40
CA LEU A 371 8.20 4.14 13.12
C LEU A 371 8.83 5.48 13.52
N TYR A 372 8.04 6.54 13.55
CA TYR A 372 8.45 7.91 13.92
C TYR A 372 7.61 8.49 15.06
N GLY A 373 6.78 7.68 15.70
CA GLY A 373 5.93 8.08 16.80
C GLY A 373 6.38 7.51 18.14
N ILE A 374 5.64 7.84 19.17
CA ILE A 374 5.74 7.27 20.52
C ILE A 374 4.37 6.71 20.92
N PRO A 375 4.30 5.71 21.80
CA PRO A 375 3.01 5.13 22.23
C PRO A 375 2.07 6.17 22.81
N GLU A 376 2.61 7.15 23.55
CA GLU A 376 1.84 8.22 24.17
C GLU A 376 1.16 9.13 23.14
N ASP A 377 1.78 9.38 21.99
CA ASP A 377 1.17 10.16 20.91
C ASP A 377 -0.04 9.42 20.32
N SER A 378 0.10 8.13 20.07
CA SER A 378 -0.98 7.29 19.57
C SER A 378 -2.15 7.20 20.56
N VAL A 379 -1.85 7.06 21.84
CA VAL A 379 -2.86 7.08 22.92
C VAL A 379 -3.57 8.42 22.97
N ALA A 380 -2.84 9.54 22.89
CA ALA A 380 -3.41 10.88 22.90
C ALA A 380 -4.33 11.12 21.70
N GLN A 381 -3.92 10.71 20.50
CA GLN A 381 -4.72 10.78 19.29
C GLN A 381 -6.04 10.02 19.43
N ILE A 382 -5.98 8.76 19.84
CA ILE A 382 -7.18 7.91 19.96
C ILE A 382 -8.07 8.38 21.12
N ALA A 383 -7.49 8.80 22.25
CA ALA A 383 -8.25 9.39 23.34
C ALA A 383 -9.01 10.66 22.93
N TYR A 384 -8.40 11.51 22.10
CA TYR A 384 -9.05 12.68 21.55
C TYR A 384 -10.27 12.28 20.71
N ILE A 385 -10.11 11.37 19.76
CA ILE A 385 -11.16 10.90 18.85
C ILE A 385 -12.33 10.27 19.64
N LYS A 386 -12.02 9.44 20.63
CA LYS A 386 -13.03 8.86 21.55
C LYS A 386 -13.76 9.91 22.37
N LYS A 387 -13.04 10.90 22.91
CA LYS A 387 -13.64 12.00 23.68
C LYS A 387 -14.61 12.83 22.85
N ARG A 388 -14.35 12.96 21.54
CA ARG A 388 -15.24 13.63 20.59
C ARG A 388 -16.45 12.77 20.20
N GLY A 389 -16.47 11.48 20.55
CA GLY A 389 -17.52 10.56 20.17
C GLY A 389 -17.49 10.15 18.69
N TYR A 390 -16.34 10.31 18.03
CA TYR A 390 -16.18 9.89 16.63
C TYR A 390 -16.03 8.37 16.53
N PRO A 391 -16.76 7.73 15.59
CA PRO A 391 -16.75 6.28 15.50
C PRO A 391 -15.47 5.76 14.85
N ILE A 392 -14.85 4.76 15.50
CA ILE A 392 -13.61 4.09 15.05
C ILE A 392 -13.96 2.67 14.65
N ALA A 393 -13.60 2.25 13.43
CA ALA A 393 -13.75 0.88 12.96
C ALA A 393 -12.63 -0.02 13.49
N ALA A 394 -11.41 0.41 13.27
CA ALA A 394 -10.18 -0.26 13.67
C ALA A 394 -9.00 0.73 13.61
N ILE A 395 -7.85 0.31 14.14
CA ILE A 395 -6.60 1.07 14.12
C ILE A 395 -5.56 0.30 13.30
N GLU A 396 -5.05 0.93 12.27
CA GLU A 396 -3.86 0.46 11.54
C GLU A 396 -2.60 0.90 12.26
N MET A 397 -1.73 -0.07 12.51
CA MET A 397 -0.54 0.10 13.33
C MET A 397 0.67 0.43 12.44
N GLY A 398 0.75 1.67 11.96
CA GLY A 398 1.76 2.12 11.01
C GLY A 398 1.35 1.95 9.55
N GLU A 399 2.31 2.13 8.63
CA GLU A 399 2.13 2.04 7.19
C GLU A 399 3.38 1.46 6.53
N GLU A 400 3.23 0.37 5.77
CA GLU A 400 4.27 -0.24 4.92
C GLU A 400 5.64 -0.45 5.61
N PRO A 401 5.71 -1.00 6.83
CA PRO A 401 7.00 -1.16 7.50
C PRO A 401 7.93 -2.14 6.78
N ASP A 402 7.37 -3.05 6.00
CA ASP A 402 8.06 -4.02 5.16
C ASP A 402 8.75 -3.34 3.95
N GLY A 403 8.17 -2.28 3.38
CA GLY A 403 8.77 -1.44 2.35
C GLY A 403 9.74 -0.36 2.89
N GLN A 404 9.76 -0.12 4.21
CA GLN A 404 10.55 0.94 4.83
C GLN A 404 11.83 0.46 5.52
N TYR A 405 12.41 -0.64 5.08
CA TYR A 405 13.66 -1.21 5.63
C TYR A 405 13.58 -1.60 7.11
N MET A 406 12.37 -1.75 7.66
CA MET A 406 12.19 -2.16 9.04
C MET A 406 12.38 -3.68 9.18
N VAL A 407 13.15 -4.10 10.18
CA VAL A 407 13.28 -5.54 10.47
C VAL A 407 11.99 -6.03 11.13
N PRO A 408 11.45 -7.20 10.74
CA PRO A 408 10.16 -7.69 11.24
C PRO A 408 10.05 -7.80 12.75
N GLU A 409 11.10 -8.27 13.41
CA GLU A 409 11.14 -8.42 14.88
C GLU A 409 11.14 -7.07 15.59
N ASP A 410 11.80 -6.06 15.01
CA ASP A 410 11.82 -4.70 15.55
C ASP A 410 10.44 -4.06 15.45
N TYR A 411 9.81 -4.15 14.27
CA TYR A 411 8.44 -3.67 14.11
C TYR A 411 7.47 -4.41 15.05
N ALA A 412 7.61 -5.73 15.18
CA ALA A 412 6.76 -6.52 16.06
C ALA A 412 6.91 -6.11 17.54
N SER A 413 8.12 -5.77 17.96
CA SER A 413 8.37 -5.26 19.31
C SER A 413 7.70 -3.90 19.55
N LEU A 414 7.78 -2.98 18.57
CA LEU A 414 7.04 -1.72 18.61
C LEU A 414 5.53 -1.98 18.64
N TYR A 415 5.04 -2.88 17.78
CA TYR A 415 3.62 -3.25 17.72
C TYR A 415 3.08 -3.66 19.09
N LEU A 416 3.81 -4.52 19.83
CA LEU A 416 3.39 -4.97 21.15
C LEU A 416 3.36 -3.85 22.19
N GLN A 417 4.27 -2.88 22.10
CA GLN A 417 4.30 -1.73 23.00
C GLN A 417 3.11 -0.80 22.73
N TRP A 418 2.86 -0.44 21.47
CA TRP A 418 1.69 0.35 21.05
C TRP A 418 0.38 -0.36 21.38
N ALA A 419 0.27 -1.65 21.09
CA ALA A 419 -0.92 -2.44 21.39
C ALA A 419 -1.21 -2.45 22.90
N SER A 420 -0.18 -2.59 23.73
CA SER A 420 -0.35 -2.52 25.19
C SER A 420 -0.84 -1.15 25.65
N ALA A 421 -0.28 -0.07 25.10
CA ALA A 421 -0.67 1.29 25.46
C ALA A 421 -2.11 1.62 25.01
N LEU A 422 -2.48 1.25 23.78
CA LEU A 422 -3.82 1.47 23.22
C LEU A 422 -4.88 0.61 23.93
N HIS A 423 -4.59 -0.65 24.24
CA HIS A 423 -5.49 -1.51 25.00
C HIS A 423 -5.62 -1.10 26.47
N ALA A 424 -4.62 -0.43 27.04
CA ALA A 424 -4.75 0.20 28.36
C ALA A 424 -5.74 1.38 28.32
N LEU A 425 -5.83 2.11 27.21
CA LEU A 425 -6.85 3.14 26.97
C LEU A 425 -8.24 2.51 26.78
N ASP A 426 -8.33 1.52 25.92
CA ASP A 426 -9.58 0.83 25.60
C ASP A 426 -9.30 -0.59 25.07
N PRO A 427 -9.59 -1.64 25.86
CA PRO A 427 -9.33 -3.02 25.46
C PRO A 427 -10.23 -3.54 24.31
N SER A 428 -11.22 -2.76 23.90
CA SER A 428 -12.11 -3.12 22.78
C SER A 428 -11.60 -2.66 21.41
N LEU A 429 -10.54 -1.88 21.36
CA LEU A 429 -9.94 -1.42 20.12
C LEU A 429 -9.46 -2.61 19.28
N LYS A 430 -9.81 -2.60 18.02
CA LYS A 430 -9.32 -3.57 17.02
C LYS A 430 -8.03 -3.03 16.43
N LEU A 431 -6.91 -3.66 16.73
CA LEU A 431 -5.60 -3.29 16.26
C LEU A 431 -5.14 -4.27 15.17
N GLY A 432 -4.47 -3.77 14.16
CA GLY A 432 -3.98 -4.61 13.06
C GLY A 432 -3.26 -3.79 12.00
N GLY A 433 -3.33 -4.20 10.80
CA GLY A 433 -2.62 -3.60 9.68
C GLY A 433 -1.29 -4.33 9.47
N PRO A 434 -0.23 -3.59 9.12
CA PRO A 434 -0.15 -2.14 8.88
C PRO A 434 -0.17 -1.72 7.40
N VAL A 435 -0.97 -2.31 6.54
CA VAL A 435 -0.88 -2.09 5.09
C VAL A 435 0.45 -2.61 4.55
N PHE A 436 0.61 -3.92 4.56
CA PHE A 436 1.82 -4.53 4.02
C PHE A 436 1.92 -4.30 2.51
N GLU A 437 3.11 -3.96 2.03
CA GLU A 437 3.42 -4.04 0.61
C GLU A 437 3.35 -5.52 0.17
N GLY A 438 2.72 -5.78 -0.90
CA GLY A 438 2.67 -7.12 -1.44
C GLY A 438 1.77 -7.18 -2.66
N VAL A 439 2.36 -7.43 -3.83
CA VAL A 439 1.63 -7.56 -5.09
C VAL A 439 1.27 -9.01 -5.35
N ASP A 440 2.23 -9.90 -5.26
CA ASP A 440 2.11 -11.33 -5.54
C ASP A 440 2.95 -12.21 -4.61
N GLU A 441 3.86 -11.62 -3.82
CA GLU A 441 4.70 -12.31 -2.84
C GLU A 441 4.90 -11.43 -1.60
N ASP A 442 5.24 -12.07 -0.47
CA ASP A 442 5.71 -11.39 0.74
C ASP A 442 7.09 -10.74 0.50
N ILE A 443 7.31 -9.58 1.09
CA ILE A 443 8.60 -8.88 1.03
C ILE A 443 9.68 -9.76 1.65
N LYS A 444 10.81 -9.86 0.97
CA LYS A 444 12.00 -10.57 1.46
C LYS A 444 12.93 -9.60 2.16
N THR A 445 13.28 -9.92 3.40
CA THR A 445 14.25 -9.15 4.19
C THR A 445 15.55 -9.94 4.40
N TRP A 446 16.56 -9.30 5.01
CA TRP A 446 17.81 -10.00 5.34
C TRP A 446 17.53 -11.19 6.24
N ARG A 447 18.14 -12.33 5.89
CA ARG A 447 17.95 -13.56 6.64
C ARG A 447 18.34 -13.43 8.08
N ASN A 448 17.48 -13.94 8.96
CA ASN A 448 17.80 -14.09 10.37
C ASN A 448 18.78 -15.27 10.60
N GLU A 449 19.11 -15.55 11.85
CA GLU A 449 20.01 -16.66 12.21
C GLU A 449 19.44 -18.04 11.85
N GLN A 450 18.15 -18.17 11.69
CA GLN A 450 17.45 -19.38 11.26
C GLN A 450 17.41 -19.53 9.72
N GLY A 451 17.84 -18.50 9.00
CA GLY A 451 17.84 -18.47 7.53
C GLY A 451 16.51 -18.05 6.91
N GLU A 452 15.59 -17.55 7.71
CA GLU A 452 14.27 -17.09 7.27
C GLU A 452 14.37 -15.64 6.72
N ASP A 453 13.70 -15.40 5.59
CA ASP A 453 13.69 -14.10 4.89
C ASP A 453 12.27 -13.53 4.66
N SER A 454 11.21 -14.28 4.97
CA SER A 454 9.84 -13.78 4.94
C SER A 454 9.63 -12.68 5.97
N TRP A 455 9.21 -11.50 5.54
CA TRP A 455 8.96 -10.39 6.45
C TRP A 455 7.75 -10.69 7.34
N PHE A 456 6.64 -11.01 6.70
CA PHE A 456 5.38 -11.26 7.41
C PHE A 456 5.42 -12.51 8.29
N GLY A 457 6.02 -13.59 7.81
CA GLY A 457 6.19 -14.83 8.60
C GLY A 457 6.98 -14.59 9.89
N ARG A 458 8.05 -13.80 9.83
CA ARG A 458 8.88 -13.45 11.00
C ARG A 458 8.13 -12.51 11.96
N PHE A 459 7.39 -11.54 11.44
CA PHE A 459 6.50 -10.69 12.26
C PHE A 459 5.51 -11.54 13.06
N LEU A 460 4.79 -12.45 12.40
CA LEU A 460 3.85 -13.36 13.08
C LEU A 460 4.55 -14.30 14.08
N GLY A 461 5.74 -14.79 13.71
CA GLY A 461 6.59 -15.62 14.58
C GLY A 461 6.93 -14.92 15.88
N TYR A 462 7.27 -13.63 15.83
CA TYR A 462 7.56 -12.81 16.99
C TYR A 462 6.31 -12.66 17.89
N LEU A 463 5.17 -12.24 17.33
CA LEU A 463 3.92 -12.12 18.09
C LEU A 463 3.53 -13.44 18.76
N LYS A 464 3.70 -14.55 18.05
CA LYS A 464 3.39 -15.90 18.53
C LYS A 464 4.31 -16.32 19.68
N SER A 465 5.62 -16.06 19.56
CA SER A 465 6.59 -16.40 20.63
C SER A 465 6.35 -15.64 21.92
N HIS A 466 5.76 -14.44 21.84
CA HIS A 466 5.36 -13.61 22.97
C HIS A 466 3.94 -13.90 23.48
N GLY A 467 3.21 -14.86 22.87
CA GLY A 467 1.83 -15.19 23.25
C GLY A 467 0.83 -14.06 22.94
N ARG A 468 1.17 -13.15 22.02
CA ARG A 468 0.43 -11.93 21.73
C ARG A 468 -0.17 -11.89 20.31
N LEU A 469 -0.25 -13.04 19.62
CA LEU A 469 -0.83 -13.11 18.28
C LEU A 469 -2.30 -12.63 18.24
N THR A 470 -3.03 -12.68 19.36
CA THR A 470 -4.39 -12.17 19.48
C THR A 470 -4.51 -10.64 19.40
N ASP A 471 -3.39 -9.92 19.56
CA ASP A 471 -3.38 -8.47 19.39
C ASP A 471 -3.51 -8.07 17.90
N LEU A 472 -3.24 -9.00 16.98
CA LEU A 472 -3.51 -8.83 15.56
C LEU A 472 -4.98 -9.18 15.29
N SER A 473 -5.87 -8.20 15.41
CA SER A 473 -7.31 -8.36 15.19
C SER A 473 -7.68 -8.45 13.72
N PHE A 474 -6.86 -7.92 12.83
CA PHE A 474 -6.98 -7.98 11.38
C PHE A 474 -5.59 -7.78 10.74
N MET A 475 -5.45 -8.24 9.52
CA MET A 475 -4.29 -7.96 8.66
C MET A 475 -4.75 -7.08 7.51
N SER A 476 -3.97 -6.06 7.16
CA SER A 476 -4.20 -5.24 5.97
C SER A 476 -2.97 -5.22 5.07
N PHE A 477 -3.22 -5.06 3.77
CA PHE A 477 -2.18 -4.97 2.75
C PHE A 477 -2.64 -4.04 1.62
N GLU A 478 -1.68 -3.60 0.80
CA GLU A 478 -1.94 -2.88 -0.43
C GLU A 478 -1.92 -3.80 -1.65
N HIS A 479 -2.51 -3.34 -2.74
CA HIS A 479 -2.49 -4.08 -4.00
C HIS A 479 -2.42 -3.12 -5.19
N TYR A 480 -1.22 -2.97 -5.73
CA TYR A 480 -0.91 -2.20 -6.94
C TYR A 480 -0.24 -3.14 -7.96
N PRO A 481 -1.02 -3.99 -8.65
CA PRO A 481 -0.49 -5.18 -9.33
C PRO A 481 0.31 -4.89 -10.59
N TYR A 482 0.26 -3.66 -11.12
CA TYR A 482 0.88 -3.38 -12.41
C TYR A 482 1.92 -2.27 -12.28
N ASP A 483 3.16 -2.63 -12.55
CA ASP A 483 4.28 -1.70 -12.57
C ASP A 483 4.50 -1.12 -13.98
N GLY A 484 4.86 0.17 -14.02
CA GLY A 484 5.26 0.87 -15.23
C GLY A 484 4.16 1.67 -15.93
N CYS A 485 4.60 2.47 -16.89
CA CYS A 485 3.78 3.44 -17.60
C CYS A 485 2.84 2.84 -18.64
N GLU A 486 3.18 1.69 -19.17
CA GLU A 486 2.38 0.97 -20.14
C GLU A 486 1.85 -0.31 -19.50
N THR A 487 0.57 -0.30 -19.19
CA THR A 487 -0.12 -1.48 -18.67
C THR A 487 -0.78 -2.21 -19.83
N PRO A 488 -0.25 -3.39 -20.23
CA PRO A 488 -0.86 -4.19 -21.29
C PRO A 488 -2.28 -4.61 -20.91
N TRP A 489 -3.19 -4.60 -21.88
CA TRP A 489 -4.58 -4.99 -21.69
C TRP A 489 -4.73 -6.41 -21.12
N GLU A 490 -3.82 -7.29 -21.49
CA GLU A 490 -3.78 -8.69 -21.07
C GLU A 490 -3.57 -8.88 -19.57
N ASN A 491 -3.08 -7.87 -18.87
CA ASN A 491 -2.97 -7.90 -17.40
C ASN A 491 -4.32 -8.09 -16.73
N LEU A 492 -5.41 -7.60 -17.32
CA LEU A 492 -6.77 -7.83 -16.81
C LEU A 492 -7.12 -9.31 -16.70
N TYR A 493 -6.55 -10.17 -17.56
CA TYR A 493 -6.88 -11.60 -17.54
C TYR A 493 -6.34 -12.32 -16.31
N LYS A 494 -5.33 -11.75 -15.64
CA LYS A 494 -4.62 -12.34 -14.50
C LYS A 494 -5.12 -11.84 -13.15
N GLU A 495 -5.78 -10.70 -13.11
CA GLU A 495 -6.14 -10.02 -11.86
C GLU A 495 -6.86 -10.91 -10.83
N PRO A 496 -7.90 -11.69 -11.17
CA PRO A 496 -8.57 -12.51 -10.17
C PRO A 496 -7.69 -13.60 -9.57
N GLN A 497 -6.71 -14.10 -10.34
CA GLN A 497 -5.75 -15.08 -9.86
C GLN A 497 -4.69 -14.42 -9.00
N LEU A 498 -4.25 -13.22 -9.36
CA LEU A 498 -3.23 -12.48 -8.64
C LEU A 498 -3.71 -12.11 -7.23
N ILE A 499 -4.91 -11.51 -7.11
CA ILE A 499 -5.45 -11.17 -5.79
C ILE A 499 -5.74 -12.41 -4.93
N ALA A 500 -6.18 -13.51 -5.51
CA ALA A 500 -6.38 -14.76 -4.79
C ALA A 500 -5.05 -15.37 -4.34
N HIS A 501 -4.00 -15.25 -5.16
CA HIS A 501 -2.67 -15.76 -4.87
C HIS A 501 -2.03 -15.01 -3.69
N ILE A 502 -1.99 -13.68 -3.71
CA ILE A 502 -1.41 -12.91 -2.60
C ILE A 502 -2.14 -13.18 -1.28
N MET A 503 -3.45 -13.31 -1.29
CA MET A 503 -4.20 -13.69 -0.09
C MET A 503 -3.82 -15.09 0.42
N GLN A 504 -3.46 -16.00 -0.47
CA GLN A 504 -2.96 -17.33 -0.08
C GLN A 504 -1.54 -17.25 0.46
N VAL A 505 -0.66 -16.41 -0.11
CA VAL A 505 0.71 -16.18 0.41
C VAL A 505 0.65 -15.75 1.89
N TRP A 506 -0.19 -14.78 2.24
CA TRP A 506 -0.36 -14.38 3.64
C TRP A 506 -0.80 -15.53 4.56
N ARG A 507 -1.63 -16.45 4.06
CA ARG A 507 -2.03 -17.65 4.82
C ARG A 507 -0.88 -18.66 4.97
N ASP A 508 -0.10 -18.84 3.92
CA ASP A 508 1.04 -19.76 3.89
C ASP A 508 2.17 -19.28 4.80
N ASP A 509 2.35 -17.96 4.94
CA ASP A 509 3.28 -17.32 5.88
C ASP A 509 2.81 -17.39 7.35
N GLY A 510 1.62 -17.92 7.58
CA GLY A 510 1.14 -18.26 8.93
C GLY A 510 0.02 -17.38 9.48
N LEU A 511 -0.62 -16.53 8.67
CA LEU A 511 -1.79 -15.77 9.12
C LEU A 511 -2.92 -16.71 9.54
N PRO A 512 -3.39 -16.66 10.80
CA PRO A 512 -4.47 -17.55 11.26
C PRO A 512 -5.75 -17.39 10.45
N ALA A 513 -6.43 -18.50 10.18
CA ALA A 513 -7.67 -18.49 9.38
C ALA A 513 -8.78 -17.58 9.94
N GLY A 514 -8.77 -17.36 11.26
CA GLY A 514 -9.74 -16.48 11.94
C GLY A 514 -9.40 -14.99 11.88
N VAL A 515 -8.21 -14.60 11.44
CA VAL A 515 -7.82 -13.19 11.29
C VAL A 515 -8.30 -12.71 9.93
N PRO A 516 -9.20 -11.70 9.88
CA PRO A 516 -9.70 -11.17 8.62
C PRO A 516 -8.61 -10.39 7.87
N MET A 517 -8.65 -10.46 6.53
CA MET A 517 -7.83 -9.67 5.64
C MET A 517 -8.60 -8.48 5.08
N TYR A 518 -7.97 -7.34 5.07
CA TYR A 518 -8.42 -6.12 4.42
C TYR A 518 -7.41 -5.72 3.34
N ASN A 519 -7.90 -5.25 2.22
CA ASN A 519 -7.10 -4.52 1.26
C ASN A 519 -7.41 -3.04 1.48
N THR A 520 -6.57 -2.34 2.24
CA THR A 520 -6.87 -0.98 2.70
C THR A 520 -6.28 0.10 1.81
N GLU A 521 -5.53 -0.33 0.78
CA GLU A 521 -4.97 0.56 -0.21
C GLU A 521 -4.83 -0.16 -1.56
N THR A 522 -5.58 0.28 -2.59
CA THR A 522 -5.50 -0.39 -3.89
C THR A 522 -5.92 0.49 -5.06
N ASN A 523 -5.17 0.40 -6.14
CA ASN A 523 -5.49 0.93 -7.45
C ASN A 523 -4.72 0.18 -8.55
N ALA A 524 -5.17 0.31 -9.80
CA ALA A 524 -4.39 -0.15 -10.94
C ALA A 524 -3.19 0.77 -11.17
N HIS A 525 -2.02 0.35 -10.79
CA HIS A 525 -0.80 1.12 -10.99
C HIS A 525 -0.40 1.11 -12.47
N GLY A 526 -0.77 2.12 -13.22
CA GLY A 526 -0.38 2.12 -14.62
C GLY A 526 -0.89 3.29 -15.45
N GLY A 527 -0.20 4.41 -15.44
CA GLY A 527 -0.36 5.49 -16.38
C GLY A 527 -1.80 5.86 -16.70
N GLU A 528 -2.08 6.19 -17.95
CA GLU A 528 -3.43 6.55 -18.40
C GLU A 528 -4.40 5.35 -18.49
N ALA A 529 -3.92 4.11 -18.42
CA ALA A 529 -4.79 2.93 -18.40
C ALA A 529 -5.75 2.96 -17.20
N ALA A 530 -5.29 3.43 -16.04
CA ALA A 530 -6.11 3.54 -14.84
C ALA A 530 -7.32 4.46 -15.01
N VAL A 531 -7.23 5.50 -15.83
CA VAL A 531 -8.32 6.47 -16.06
C VAL A 531 -9.19 6.12 -17.27
N ASP A 532 -8.76 5.19 -18.13
CA ASP A 532 -9.56 4.66 -19.25
C ASP A 532 -10.41 3.45 -18.81
N VAL A 533 -11.15 2.86 -19.72
CA VAL A 533 -12.03 1.70 -19.48
C VAL A 533 -11.32 0.56 -18.76
N PHE A 534 -10.04 0.33 -19.04
CA PHE A 534 -9.20 -0.62 -18.30
C PHE A 534 -9.35 -0.47 -16.78
N GLY A 535 -9.24 0.76 -16.26
CA GLY A 535 -9.34 1.03 -14.83
C GLY A 535 -10.68 0.66 -14.21
N ALA A 536 -11.79 0.85 -14.93
CA ALA A 536 -13.11 0.45 -14.46
C ALA A 536 -13.28 -1.08 -14.41
N LEU A 537 -12.75 -1.80 -15.42
CA LEU A 537 -12.80 -3.26 -15.48
C LEU A 537 -11.93 -3.88 -14.38
N TRP A 538 -10.71 -3.36 -14.23
CA TRP A 538 -9.80 -3.78 -13.17
C TRP A 538 -10.41 -3.57 -11.78
N LEU A 539 -10.93 -2.37 -11.50
CA LEU A 539 -11.54 -2.04 -10.22
C LEU A 539 -12.65 -3.04 -9.85
N ALA A 540 -13.50 -3.37 -10.81
CA ALA A 540 -14.61 -4.30 -10.59
C ALA A 540 -14.12 -5.73 -10.35
N ASP A 541 -13.12 -6.18 -11.11
CA ASP A 541 -12.57 -7.54 -11.03
C ASP A 541 -11.77 -7.75 -9.74
N SER A 542 -10.93 -6.75 -9.36
CA SER A 542 -10.14 -6.79 -8.14
C SER A 542 -11.01 -6.77 -6.89
N PHE A 543 -11.95 -5.83 -6.77
CA PHE A 543 -12.82 -5.70 -5.60
C PHE A 543 -13.72 -6.91 -5.39
N ALA A 544 -14.40 -7.36 -6.45
CA ALA A 544 -15.27 -8.52 -6.36
C ALA A 544 -14.47 -9.83 -6.21
N GLY A 545 -13.29 -9.92 -6.83
CA GLY A 545 -12.35 -11.02 -6.68
C GLY A 545 -11.86 -11.17 -5.25
N PHE A 546 -11.40 -10.06 -4.65
CA PHE A 546 -10.95 -10.00 -3.26
C PHE A 546 -12.04 -10.49 -2.28
N LEU A 547 -13.26 -9.95 -2.42
CA LEU A 547 -14.38 -10.39 -1.59
C LEU A 547 -14.73 -11.87 -1.81
N THR A 548 -14.64 -12.36 -3.06
CA THR A 548 -14.90 -13.79 -3.40
C THR A 548 -13.83 -14.72 -2.84
N ALA A 549 -12.59 -14.24 -2.70
CA ALA A 549 -11.51 -14.97 -2.06
C ALA A 549 -11.58 -14.96 -0.52
N GLY A 550 -12.59 -14.29 0.07
CA GLY A 550 -12.82 -14.24 1.51
C GLY A 550 -12.31 -12.97 2.19
N GLY A 551 -11.92 -11.96 1.43
CA GLY A 551 -11.54 -10.66 1.96
C GLY A 551 -12.70 -9.96 2.69
N LYS A 552 -12.39 -9.17 3.72
CA LYS A 552 -13.38 -8.57 4.59
C LYS A 552 -13.81 -7.16 4.17
N GLY A 553 -12.87 -6.37 3.66
CA GLY A 553 -13.10 -5.03 3.17
C GLY A 553 -12.00 -4.58 2.24
N VAL A 554 -12.35 -3.80 1.22
CA VAL A 554 -11.43 -3.27 0.22
C VAL A 554 -11.68 -1.78 0.05
N PHE A 555 -10.59 -1.00 -0.02
CA PHE A 555 -10.62 0.45 -0.01
C PHE A 555 -9.93 0.99 -1.26
N TYR A 556 -10.69 1.74 -2.04
CA TYR A 556 -10.17 2.43 -3.22
C TYR A 556 -9.18 3.53 -2.85
N TYR A 557 -8.01 3.50 -3.40
CA TYR A 557 -7.00 4.54 -3.26
C TYR A 557 -7.03 5.45 -4.50
N HIS A 558 -7.42 6.73 -4.39
CA HIS A 558 -7.98 7.44 -3.27
C HIS A 558 -9.05 8.44 -3.73
N ASP A 559 -9.78 9.04 -2.78
CA ASP A 559 -10.87 9.97 -3.06
C ASP A 559 -10.42 11.38 -3.50
N LEU A 560 -9.14 11.70 -3.39
CA LEU A 560 -8.66 13.02 -3.77
C LEU A 560 -8.86 13.30 -5.26
N PRO A 561 -9.45 14.45 -5.61
CA PRO A 561 -9.48 14.90 -6.98
C PRO A 561 -8.12 15.45 -7.41
N TYR A 562 -7.73 15.15 -8.64
CA TYR A 562 -6.47 15.63 -9.23
C TYR A 562 -6.70 16.41 -10.51
N SER A 563 -5.67 17.09 -10.98
CA SER A 563 -5.60 17.59 -12.35
C SER A 563 -5.72 16.43 -13.35
N PRO A 564 -6.19 16.68 -14.59
CA PRO A 564 -6.23 15.62 -15.59
C PRO A 564 -4.90 14.90 -15.73
N ALA A 565 -4.95 13.59 -15.87
CA ALA A 565 -3.79 12.74 -16.03
C ALA A 565 -2.93 13.15 -17.24
N HIS A 566 -1.63 13.00 -17.11
CA HIS A 566 -0.66 13.28 -18.16
C HIS A 566 -0.24 11.99 -18.88
N SER A 567 0.11 12.12 -20.15
CA SER A 567 0.61 11.01 -20.96
C SER A 567 2.04 10.57 -20.61
N ASN A 568 2.81 11.39 -19.90
CA ASN A 568 4.11 10.96 -19.40
C ASN A 568 3.96 10.39 -17.99
N CYS A 569 4.17 9.15 -17.89
CA CYS A 569 4.02 8.35 -16.71
C CYS A 569 5.26 8.42 -15.77
N SER A 570 6.05 9.46 -15.83
CA SER A 570 7.19 9.62 -14.92
C SER A 570 6.77 9.71 -13.44
N ASN A 571 5.48 9.87 -13.20
CA ASN A 571 4.86 9.81 -11.90
C ASN A 571 3.45 9.20 -12.05
N SER A 572 3.30 7.93 -11.79
CA SER A 572 2.03 7.19 -11.87
C SER A 572 0.98 7.65 -10.84
N TRP A 573 1.39 8.31 -9.78
CA TRP A 573 0.52 8.83 -8.74
C TRP A 573 -0.57 9.77 -9.27
N GLY A 574 -0.34 10.45 -10.36
CA GLY A 574 -1.30 11.34 -11.02
C GLY A 574 -2.50 10.64 -11.66
N THR A 575 -2.59 9.30 -11.63
CA THR A 575 -3.70 8.52 -12.19
C THR A 575 -4.58 7.83 -11.14
N TYR A 576 -4.26 7.95 -9.86
CA TYR A 576 -4.99 7.32 -8.77
C TYR A 576 -6.21 8.12 -8.32
N HIS A 577 -7.10 8.50 -9.25
CA HIS A 577 -8.23 9.35 -8.92
C HIS A 577 -9.48 9.06 -9.75
N MET A 578 -10.62 9.27 -9.15
CA MET A 578 -11.94 9.20 -9.81
C MET A 578 -12.41 10.55 -10.33
N PHE A 579 -11.89 11.64 -9.80
CA PHE A 579 -12.38 12.99 -10.04
C PHE A 579 -11.28 13.90 -10.55
N MET A 580 -11.56 14.64 -11.62
CA MET A 580 -10.63 15.60 -12.20
C MET A 580 -11.07 17.02 -11.91
N VAL A 581 -10.14 17.83 -11.43
CA VAL A 581 -10.38 19.22 -11.03
C VAL A 581 -9.78 20.22 -12.01
N ASP A 582 -10.34 21.43 -12.00
CA ASP A 582 -9.74 22.59 -12.64
C ASP A 582 -8.73 23.30 -11.69
N LYS A 583 -8.15 24.40 -12.18
CA LYS A 583 -7.20 25.23 -11.42
C LYS A 583 -7.74 25.79 -10.10
N ASP A 584 -9.07 25.85 -9.94
CA ASP A 584 -9.76 26.34 -8.76
C ASP A 584 -10.21 25.17 -7.84
N TYR A 585 -9.65 23.95 -8.06
CA TYR A 585 -9.95 22.70 -7.37
C TYR A 585 -11.43 22.29 -7.44
N LYS A 586 -12.14 22.66 -8.49
CA LYS A 586 -13.53 22.24 -8.71
C LYS A 586 -13.56 21.00 -9.58
N ILE A 587 -14.29 19.98 -9.13
CA ILE A 587 -14.50 18.76 -9.90
C ILE A 587 -15.24 19.08 -11.19
N ARG A 588 -14.66 18.74 -12.34
CA ARG A 588 -15.17 19.02 -13.70
C ARG A 588 -15.53 17.76 -14.46
N SER A 589 -14.84 16.69 -14.22
CA SER A 589 -15.05 15.42 -14.93
C SER A 589 -14.68 14.24 -14.03
N LYS A 590 -15.02 13.06 -14.52
CA LYS A 590 -14.87 11.81 -13.79
C LYS A 590 -14.13 10.82 -14.68
N THR A 591 -13.30 9.98 -14.06
CA THR A 591 -12.61 8.90 -14.77
C THR A 591 -13.52 7.68 -14.92
N SER A 592 -13.10 6.68 -15.66
CA SER A 592 -13.83 5.43 -15.83
C SER A 592 -14.09 4.71 -14.50
N GLN A 593 -13.13 4.80 -13.56
CA GLN A 593 -13.22 4.17 -12.25
C GLN A 593 -14.42 4.67 -11.42
N TYR A 594 -14.80 5.94 -11.57
CA TYR A 594 -16.02 6.45 -10.95
C TYR A 594 -17.26 5.68 -11.38
N PHE A 595 -17.40 5.42 -12.69
CA PHE A 595 -18.56 4.68 -13.20
C PHE A 595 -18.50 3.21 -12.83
N GLY A 596 -17.29 2.61 -12.80
CA GLY A 596 -17.06 1.28 -12.26
C GLY A 596 -17.49 1.18 -10.79
N ALA A 597 -17.08 2.14 -9.96
CA ALA A 597 -17.50 2.24 -8.57
C ALA A 597 -19.01 2.30 -8.41
N GLN A 598 -19.71 3.13 -9.19
CA GLN A 598 -21.18 3.20 -9.13
C GLN A 598 -21.85 1.87 -9.48
N LEU A 599 -21.34 1.12 -10.46
CA LEU A 599 -21.86 -0.20 -10.77
C LEU A 599 -21.66 -1.18 -9.61
N ILE A 600 -20.53 -1.14 -8.93
CA ILE A 600 -20.24 -2.00 -7.77
C ILE A 600 -21.11 -1.62 -6.58
N THR A 601 -21.12 -0.35 -6.22
CA THR A 601 -21.71 0.14 -4.95
C THR A 601 -23.20 0.40 -4.98
N GLN A 602 -23.80 0.58 -6.16
CA GLN A 602 -25.19 1.00 -6.30
C GLN A 602 -26.04 0.04 -7.16
N GLU A 603 -25.43 -0.72 -8.06
CA GLU A 603 -26.15 -1.62 -8.93
C GLU A 603 -25.93 -3.09 -8.60
N TRP A 604 -24.68 -3.50 -8.38
CA TRP A 604 -24.37 -4.88 -8.02
C TRP A 604 -24.86 -5.21 -6.61
N VAL A 605 -24.53 -4.37 -5.64
CA VAL A 605 -25.08 -4.49 -4.28
C VAL A 605 -26.31 -3.58 -4.09
N GLU A 606 -27.05 -3.81 -3.05
CA GLU A 606 -28.02 -2.86 -2.51
C GLU A 606 -27.26 -1.89 -1.57
N PRO A 607 -27.34 -0.57 -1.76
CA PRO A 607 -26.65 0.39 -0.91
C PRO A 607 -27.31 0.50 0.47
N SER A 608 -27.24 -0.57 1.23
CA SER A 608 -27.78 -0.71 2.60
C SER A 608 -26.75 -1.41 3.48
N ASP A 609 -26.94 -1.35 4.80
CA ASP A 609 -26.13 -2.05 5.79
C ASP A 609 -26.50 -3.54 5.94
N ALA A 610 -27.52 -4.00 5.27
CA ALA A 610 -27.97 -5.38 5.30
C ALA A 610 -26.92 -6.32 4.66
N GLU A 611 -26.84 -7.53 5.19
CA GLU A 611 -25.90 -8.54 4.72
C GLU A 611 -26.23 -9.02 3.30
N HIS A 612 -25.22 -9.03 2.44
CA HIS A 612 -25.21 -9.63 1.11
C HIS A 612 -24.45 -10.95 1.13
N ARG A 613 -24.93 -11.95 0.41
CA ARG A 613 -24.26 -13.24 0.29
C ARG A 613 -23.64 -13.38 -1.10
N LEU A 614 -22.32 -13.58 -1.13
CA LEU A 614 -21.53 -13.70 -2.35
C LEU A 614 -21.35 -15.18 -2.69
N PHE A 615 -21.52 -15.52 -3.96
CA PHE A 615 -21.42 -16.88 -4.49
C PHE A 615 -20.44 -16.92 -5.66
N ARG A 616 -19.77 -18.04 -5.82
CA ARG A 616 -18.83 -18.23 -6.94
C ARG A 616 -19.56 -18.36 -8.25
N ALA A 617 -18.99 -17.78 -9.30
CA ALA A 617 -19.45 -17.96 -10.66
C ALA A 617 -18.27 -18.32 -11.55
N ALA A 618 -18.50 -19.13 -12.56
CA ALA A 618 -17.52 -19.55 -13.54
C ALA A 618 -18.03 -19.29 -14.96
N SER A 619 -17.15 -18.83 -15.83
CA SER A 619 -17.42 -18.58 -17.24
C SER A 619 -16.62 -19.54 -18.12
N ASP A 620 -17.23 -20.02 -19.20
CA ASP A 620 -16.57 -20.82 -20.23
C ASP A 620 -16.04 -19.96 -21.40
N VAL A 621 -16.18 -18.65 -21.31
CA VAL A 621 -15.67 -17.70 -22.31
C VAL A 621 -14.16 -17.56 -22.18
N LYS A 622 -13.43 -18.18 -23.09
CA LYS A 622 -11.95 -18.20 -23.10
C LYS A 622 -11.41 -17.88 -24.49
N ASP A 623 -10.20 -17.36 -24.52
CA ASP A 623 -9.43 -17.25 -25.78
C ASP A 623 -8.75 -18.58 -26.13
N SER A 624 -8.05 -18.60 -27.25
CA SER A 624 -7.31 -19.79 -27.72
C SER A 624 -6.11 -20.15 -26.84
N ALA A 625 -5.62 -19.24 -26.00
CA ALA A 625 -4.56 -19.46 -25.02
C ALA A 625 -5.09 -19.97 -23.68
N GLY A 626 -6.42 -19.96 -23.50
CA GLY A 626 -7.08 -20.42 -22.29
C GLY A 626 -7.35 -19.34 -21.25
N HIS A 627 -7.05 -18.07 -21.55
CA HIS A 627 -7.37 -16.95 -20.66
C HIS A 627 -8.89 -16.78 -20.55
N VAL A 628 -9.38 -16.54 -19.33
CA VAL A 628 -10.79 -16.26 -19.08
C VAL A 628 -11.08 -14.83 -19.50
N LEU A 629 -11.82 -14.65 -20.58
CA LEU A 629 -12.17 -13.35 -21.14
C LEU A 629 -13.38 -12.69 -20.44
N VAL A 630 -14.23 -13.49 -19.81
CA VAL A 630 -15.38 -13.00 -19.06
C VAL A 630 -15.31 -13.55 -17.64
N THR A 631 -15.26 -12.64 -16.65
CA THR A 631 -15.41 -12.99 -15.24
C THR A 631 -16.79 -12.59 -14.73
N ALA A 632 -17.28 -13.27 -13.69
CA ALA A 632 -18.58 -12.99 -13.10
C ALA A 632 -18.56 -13.19 -11.58
N TYR A 633 -19.32 -12.36 -10.87
CA TYR A 633 -19.46 -12.36 -9.42
C TYR A 633 -20.93 -12.25 -9.04
N ALA A 634 -21.44 -13.24 -8.33
CA ALA A 634 -22.87 -13.36 -8.05
C ALA A 634 -23.16 -13.02 -6.60
N VAL A 635 -24.10 -12.11 -6.37
CA VAL A 635 -24.58 -11.72 -5.05
C VAL A 635 -26.06 -11.99 -4.92
N LEU A 636 -26.47 -12.66 -3.85
CA LEU A 636 -27.84 -12.67 -3.40
C LEU A 636 -28.05 -11.49 -2.44
N ARG A 637 -28.88 -10.55 -2.89
CA ARG A 637 -29.17 -9.29 -2.20
C ARG A 637 -30.23 -9.47 -1.11
N PRO A 638 -30.28 -8.57 -0.11
CA PRO A 638 -31.32 -8.60 0.94
C PRO A 638 -32.75 -8.53 0.41
N ASP A 639 -32.98 -7.83 -0.72
CA ASP A 639 -34.28 -7.75 -1.39
C ASP A 639 -34.70 -9.06 -2.12
N GLY A 640 -33.83 -10.09 -2.01
CA GLY A 640 -34.05 -11.40 -2.62
C GLY A 640 -33.88 -11.42 -4.13
N GLN A 641 -33.26 -10.41 -4.71
CA GLN A 641 -32.78 -10.45 -6.10
C GLN A 641 -31.37 -11.02 -6.18
N TRP A 642 -31.09 -11.75 -7.25
CA TRP A 642 -29.72 -12.05 -7.65
C TRP A 642 -29.16 -10.92 -8.49
N SER A 643 -27.91 -10.59 -8.24
CA SER A 643 -27.18 -9.56 -8.96
C SER A 643 -25.84 -10.12 -9.39
N LEU A 644 -25.58 -10.10 -10.70
CA LEU A 644 -24.31 -10.54 -11.28
C LEU A 644 -23.55 -9.33 -11.80
N LEU A 645 -22.32 -9.17 -11.32
CA LEU A 645 -21.33 -8.28 -11.90
C LEU A 645 -20.55 -9.10 -12.92
N VAL A 646 -20.67 -8.77 -14.20
CA VAL A 646 -20.06 -9.51 -15.31
C VAL A 646 -19.12 -8.59 -16.07
N ILE A 647 -17.87 -9.01 -16.22
CA ILE A 647 -16.80 -8.23 -16.81
C ILE A 647 -16.35 -8.90 -18.09
N ASN A 648 -16.63 -8.29 -19.24
CA ASN A 648 -16.09 -8.72 -20.53
C ASN A 648 -14.75 -8.02 -20.79
N LYS A 649 -13.67 -8.74 -20.62
CA LYS A 649 -12.29 -8.31 -20.84
C LYS A 649 -11.82 -8.48 -22.29
N ASP A 650 -12.65 -9.06 -23.18
CA ASP A 650 -12.35 -9.09 -24.60
C ASP A 650 -12.48 -7.67 -25.16
N HIS A 651 -11.36 -7.12 -25.59
CA HIS A 651 -11.32 -5.74 -26.08
C HIS A 651 -12.12 -5.53 -27.37
N GLU A 652 -12.23 -6.57 -28.20
CA GLU A 652 -12.80 -6.45 -29.55
C GLU A 652 -14.17 -7.08 -29.73
N ASN A 653 -14.46 -8.17 -28.97
CA ASN A 653 -15.62 -8.98 -29.25
C ASN A 653 -16.69 -8.91 -28.17
N ALA A 654 -17.94 -8.82 -28.62
CA ALA A 654 -19.10 -9.04 -27.76
C ALA A 654 -19.32 -10.53 -27.56
N HIS A 655 -19.72 -10.93 -26.36
CA HIS A 655 -20.03 -12.32 -26.02
C HIS A 655 -21.51 -12.52 -25.68
N PRO A 656 -22.26 -13.35 -26.44
CA PRO A 656 -23.58 -13.81 -26.05
C PRO A 656 -23.43 -14.91 -24.98
N VAL A 657 -24.08 -14.72 -23.81
CA VAL A 657 -23.99 -15.66 -22.71
C VAL A 657 -25.34 -16.06 -22.17
N HIS A 658 -25.46 -17.32 -21.76
CA HIS A 658 -26.53 -17.81 -20.89
C HIS A 658 -26.09 -17.70 -19.42
N ILE A 659 -27.00 -17.35 -18.52
CA ILE A 659 -26.75 -17.35 -17.07
C ILE A 659 -27.54 -18.50 -16.46
N GLN A 660 -26.79 -19.41 -15.83
CA GLN A 660 -27.35 -20.58 -15.16
C GLN A 660 -26.99 -20.56 -13.68
N PHE A 661 -27.99 -20.79 -12.84
CA PHE A 661 -27.81 -20.95 -11.39
C PHE A 661 -27.96 -22.43 -11.04
N ASP A 662 -26.85 -23.04 -10.62
CA ASP A 662 -26.80 -24.44 -10.26
C ASP A 662 -26.85 -24.57 -8.72
N ASP A 663 -27.77 -25.37 -8.22
CA ASP A 663 -27.80 -25.81 -6.83
C ASP A 663 -27.36 -27.28 -6.84
N LEU A 664 -26.10 -27.53 -6.43
CA LEU A 664 -25.51 -28.88 -6.43
C LEU A 664 -26.25 -29.85 -5.48
N ASP A 665 -27.10 -29.37 -4.58
CA ASP A 665 -27.90 -30.16 -3.65
C ASP A 665 -29.19 -30.74 -4.28
N ALA A 666 -29.18 -31.01 -5.63
CA ALA A 666 -30.22 -31.79 -6.35
C ALA A 666 -31.48 -31.05 -6.77
N ARG A 667 -31.44 -29.77 -7.05
CA ARG A 667 -32.58 -29.04 -7.67
C ARG A 667 -32.34 -28.84 -9.18
N PRO A 668 -33.39 -28.72 -9.99
CA PRO A 668 -33.23 -28.33 -11.37
C PRO A 668 -32.50 -26.99 -11.46
N ALA A 669 -31.63 -26.84 -12.48
CA ALA A 669 -31.00 -25.57 -12.76
C ALA A 669 -32.02 -24.44 -12.79
N SER A 670 -31.59 -23.26 -12.31
CA SER A 670 -32.43 -22.07 -12.31
C SER A 670 -31.83 -21.00 -13.23
N ALA A 671 -32.68 -20.10 -13.70
CA ALA A 671 -32.27 -18.98 -14.55
C ALA A 671 -32.98 -17.70 -14.16
N PHE A 672 -32.52 -16.56 -14.64
CA PHE A 672 -33.28 -15.32 -14.52
C PHE A 672 -34.67 -15.44 -15.13
N ALA A 673 -35.68 -14.93 -14.42
CA ALA A 673 -37.09 -14.99 -14.83
C ALA A 673 -37.80 -13.65 -14.56
N GLY A 674 -38.60 -13.24 -15.54
CA GLY A 674 -39.31 -11.95 -15.48
C GLY A 674 -38.42 -10.77 -15.84
N GLN A 675 -38.59 -9.63 -15.22
CA GLN A 675 -37.82 -8.43 -15.53
C GLN A 675 -36.43 -8.50 -14.93
N VAL A 676 -35.41 -8.37 -15.78
CA VAL A 676 -33.99 -8.24 -15.41
C VAL A 676 -33.51 -6.84 -15.78
N ILE A 677 -32.97 -6.12 -14.82
CA ILE A 677 -32.29 -4.84 -15.05
C ILE A 677 -30.88 -5.13 -15.54
N MET A 678 -30.50 -4.51 -16.64
CA MET A 678 -29.13 -4.57 -17.19
C MET A 678 -28.55 -3.16 -17.22
N VAL A 679 -27.42 -2.99 -16.52
CA VAL A 679 -26.65 -1.74 -16.48
C VAL A 679 -25.27 -2.03 -17.01
N THR A 680 -24.87 -1.32 -18.08
CA THR A 680 -23.61 -1.59 -18.76
C THR A 680 -22.78 -0.32 -18.89
N PHE A 681 -21.49 -0.43 -18.59
CA PHE A 681 -20.49 0.59 -18.78
C PHE A 681 -19.26 -0.03 -19.49
N GLY A 682 -18.70 0.65 -20.46
CA GLY A 682 -17.53 0.17 -21.19
C GLY A 682 -17.13 1.13 -22.30
N LYS A 683 -16.37 0.66 -23.28
CA LYS A 683 -15.82 1.49 -24.36
C LYS A 683 -16.87 2.23 -25.20
N ASN A 684 -18.14 1.82 -25.15
CA ASN A 684 -19.23 2.51 -25.83
C ASN A 684 -19.75 3.73 -25.04
N GLN A 685 -19.53 3.77 -23.73
CA GLN A 685 -19.97 4.85 -22.84
C GLN A 685 -18.81 5.74 -22.41
N TYR A 686 -17.58 5.27 -22.54
CA TYR A 686 -16.41 5.99 -22.08
C TYR A 686 -15.21 5.70 -22.98
N ARG A 687 -14.51 6.76 -23.37
CA ARG A 687 -13.25 6.67 -24.10
C ARG A 687 -12.30 7.77 -23.67
N TRP A 688 -11.15 7.38 -23.14
CA TRP A 688 -10.09 8.31 -22.79
C TRP A 688 -9.32 8.77 -24.02
N HIS A 689 -9.04 10.06 -24.10
CA HIS A 689 -8.20 10.67 -25.12
C HIS A 689 -6.95 11.26 -24.48
N PRO A 690 -5.81 10.57 -24.55
CA PRO A 690 -4.57 11.05 -23.97
C PRO A 690 -4.15 12.37 -24.65
N ASN A 691 -3.72 13.31 -23.82
CA ASN A 691 -3.17 14.57 -24.28
C ASN A 691 -2.07 15.00 -23.31
N ARG A 692 -0.88 15.31 -23.81
CA ARG A 692 0.32 15.63 -23.00
C ARG A 692 0.12 16.65 -21.89
N LYS A 693 -0.97 17.42 -21.89
CA LYS A 693 -1.27 18.44 -20.88
C LYS A 693 -2.63 18.27 -20.19
N GLN A 694 -3.59 17.66 -20.83
CA GLN A 694 -4.96 17.55 -20.33
C GLN A 694 -5.68 16.42 -21.06
N GLY A 695 -5.50 15.18 -20.63
CA GLY A 695 -6.35 14.09 -21.09
C GLY A 695 -7.83 14.37 -20.77
N TYR A 696 -8.74 13.80 -21.56
CA TYR A 696 -10.19 13.95 -21.37
C TYR A 696 -10.92 12.72 -21.89
N ALA A 697 -12.15 12.53 -21.44
CA ALA A 697 -13.01 11.46 -21.92
C ALA A 697 -14.10 11.99 -22.90
N ASP A 698 -14.29 11.28 -24.00
CA ASP A 698 -15.39 11.49 -24.95
C ASP A 698 -15.69 10.20 -25.73
N PRO A 699 -16.85 9.53 -25.49
CA PRO A 699 -17.88 9.88 -24.50
C PRO A 699 -17.37 9.77 -23.06
N ALA A 700 -18.06 10.42 -22.10
CA ALA A 700 -17.68 10.51 -20.68
C ALA A 700 -18.76 9.95 -19.74
N GLY A 701 -19.38 8.85 -20.11
CA GLY A 701 -20.49 8.24 -19.38
C GLY A 701 -21.86 8.86 -19.75
N PRO A 702 -22.92 8.58 -19.00
CA PRO A 702 -23.04 7.59 -17.92
C PRO A 702 -23.17 6.13 -18.44
N ALA A 703 -23.29 5.16 -17.51
CA ALA A 703 -23.63 3.78 -17.85
C ALA A 703 -25.02 3.71 -18.54
N ALA A 704 -25.13 2.79 -19.50
CA ALA A 704 -26.40 2.52 -20.18
C ALA A 704 -27.26 1.59 -19.34
N ARG A 705 -28.56 1.90 -19.20
CA ARG A 705 -29.52 1.11 -18.45
C ARG A 705 -30.64 0.62 -19.35
N SER A 706 -31.00 -0.66 -19.23
CA SER A 706 -32.11 -1.29 -19.93
C SER A 706 -32.81 -2.32 -19.02
N ALA A 707 -33.96 -2.81 -19.46
CA ALA A 707 -34.69 -3.89 -18.82
C ALA A 707 -35.03 -4.95 -19.86
N ILE A 708 -34.83 -6.22 -19.51
CA ILE A 708 -35.04 -7.36 -20.38
C ILE A 708 -36.08 -8.29 -19.73
N ALA A 709 -37.10 -8.72 -20.49
CA ALA A 709 -37.97 -9.78 -20.04
C ALA A 709 -37.28 -11.13 -20.23
N ALA A 710 -36.73 -11.69 -19.15
CA ALA A 710 -35.93 -12.89 -19.19
C ALA A 710 -36.74 -14.17 -19.01
N THR A 711 -36.29 -15.21 -19.69
CA THR A 711 -36.76 -16.60 -19.57
C THR A 711 -35.50 -17.48 -19.45
N ALA A 712 -35.70 -18.78 -19.25
CA ALA A 712 -34.60 -19.74 -19.18
C ALA A 712 -33.65 -19.72 -20.41
N ASP A 713 -34.21 -19.41 -21.57
CA ASP A 713 -33.46 -19.39 -22.86
C ASP A 713 -32.88 -18.00 -23.19
N THR A 714 -32.99 -17.03 -22.27
CA THR A 714 -32.50 -15.66 -22.55
C THR A 714 -30.99 -15.63 -22.69
N VAL A 715 -30.54 -15.05 -23.79
CA VAL A 715 -29.15 -14.77 -24.07
C VAL A 715 -28.87 -13.29 -23.77
N PHE A 716 -27.91 -13.02 -22.90
CA PHE A 716 -27.43 -11.69 -22.61
C PHE A 716 -26.20 -11.37 -23.46
N THR A 717 -26.20 -10.29 -24.19
CA THR A 717 -25.03 -9.88 -24.97
C THR A 717 -24.17 -8.92 -24.14
N LEU A 718 -22.96 -9.32 -23.86
CA LEU A 718 -21.94 -8.52 -23.17
C LEU A 718 -21.14 -7.74 -24.21
N PRO A 719 -21.20 -6.41 -24.24
CA PRO A 719 -20.39 -5.63 -25.17
C PRO A 719 -18.88 -5.84 -24.96
N PRO A 720 -18.03 -5.58 -25.95
CA PRO A 720 -16.59 -5.67 -25.77
C PRO A 720 -16.08 -4.63 -24.77
N ALA A 721 -15.03 -4.96 -24.03
CA ALA A 721 -14.42 -4.08 -23.02
C ALA A 721 -15.49 -3.44 -22.14
N SER A 722 -16.27 -4.23 -21.41
CA SER A 722 -17.42 -3.73 -20.65
C SER A 722 -17.63 -4.42 -19.31
N LEU A 723 -18.19 -3.66 -18.40
CA LEU A 723 -18.70 -4.06 -17.11
C LEU A 723 -20.24 -4.03 -17.19
N THR A 724 -20.89 -5.13 -16.84
CA THR A 724 -22.37 -5.26 -16.90
C THR A 724 -22.89 -5.82 -15.58
N VAL A 725 -23.88 -5.16 -14.99
CA VAL A 725 -24.67 -5.69 -13.88
C VAL A 725 -26.00 -6.21 -14.42
N LEU A 726 -26.29 -7.49 -14.14
CA LEU A 726 -27.57 -8.13 -14.39
C LEU A 726 -28.28 -8.38 -13.07
N ARG A 727 -29.49 -7.84 -12.88
CA ARG A 727 -30.20 -7.93 -11.60
C ARG A 727 -31.65 -8.33 -11.80
N GLY A 728 -32.11 -9.39 -11.11
CA GLY A 728 -33.48 -9.87 -11.22
C GLY A 728 -33.81 -11.05 -10.30
N LYS A 729 -35.00 -11.56 -10.44
CA LYS A 729 -35.43 -12.79 -9.77
C LYS A 729 -34.98 -14.02 -10.56
N VAL A 730 -34.74 -15.11 -9.86
CA VAL A 730 -34.33 -16.39 -10.43
C VAL A 730 -35.46 -17.42 -10.15
N ALA A 731 -35.76 -18.26 -11.13
CA ALA A 731 -36.75 -19.32 -11.02
C ALA A 731 -36.21 -20.63 -11.60
N PRO A 732 -36.68 -21.81 -11.11
CA PRO A 732 -36.34 -23.09 -11.67
C PRO A 732 -36.63 -23.20 -13.17
N VAL A 733 -35.73 -23.78 -13.94
CA VAL A 733 -35.98 -24.10 -15.34
C VAL A 733 -36.91 -25.32 -15.41
N ALA A 734 -38.03 -25.18 -16.08
CA ALA A 734 -38.96 -26.30 -16.27
C ALA A 734 -38.22 -27.46 -17.00
N ALA A 735 -38.31 -28.67 -16.44
CA ALA A 735 -37.76 -29.84 -17.15
C ALA A 735 -38.39 -29.92 -18.55
N ALA A 736 -37.55 -30.01 -19.57
CA ALA A 736 -38.07 -30.26 -20.91
C ALA A 736 -38.91 -31.55 -20.88
N LYS A 737 -40.20 -31.44 -21.26
CA LYS A 737 -41.10 -32.57 -21.31
C LYS A 737 -40.71 -33.54 -22.43
#